data_1dc182af293359d2c294db8ec38bfbe2
#
_entry.id   1dc182af293359d2c294db8ec38bfbe2
#
_cell.length_a   1.000
_cell.length_b   1.000
_cell.length_c   1.000
_cell.angle_alpha   90.00
_cell.angle_beta   90.00
_cell.angle_gamma   90.00
#
_symmetry.space_group_name_H-M   'P 1'
#
loop_
_entity.id
_entity.type
_entity.pdbx_description
1 polymer ?
#
loop_
_entity_poly.entity_id
_entity_poly.type
_entity_poly.pdbx_seq_one_letter_code
_entity_poly.pdbx_strand_id
1 'polypeptide(L)'
;MTSTSSSISSRVTFDTVLPHSTLNAFSDAHGRTLLLRGLNVSGDAKYPVSNALAGTPEFYDVSNVSYTGKPFVGEQEAGQWWARLRSWGIGVVRLVVCWEALEPREMGVYDDEYLVYLRMLVRKADEAGLRVFIDGHQDVWSRFTGGSGAPLWTFHLAGLDPTKFSHICAAALDTPKESSKLSTPSGRLWPTNYSKFAVATMFTLFFAGEVFAPKALYSGSNAEFFGKNIGYVLRTSYIRAYARLMEELKDFPNVLGVDPMNEPHPGYIGLPSLHYFNETTDLHLGYMPNALSSMTLAAGVPTSVPYFSRSWPHPSKITRNDILNQDSITAWLPGASDIWQDERVFTISPSGNAELGPKGLSYFLNHPTTGAAVDFESDFYVPFIRSFHRAVIDAVVGGKAGTWLFVEPVPNLGPPTWTSPRSPAIKGEDDFICYSPHWYDIRALYEKGLSYTVSFDVLSLANGSRNMLAHSYFGRPGLTKNYAANFRRFWNHLDTFRAGTGTPTPILIGETGVPWDMNMQSAYNTGDIHHQLTMTDAILHAMEQSGALNWTFWNLTLSHSTLGTPSAVHNETSSPFQSGDAWNSEDFSIVSSDPSTTELPLQNYTDTGIRPHDRGIPLQRAAHFGDLYRGLRCAPAFLRPYPFATAGAIVKSEFSLEICRFELEYRVLRAAGSVDERTTDIFIPAYHFWGRKVLAKFWVRTKDKGVRAEEVLLKWDFLEGDAVAAVRWKWECGSQSMRLVHAAGLPVGAMVGVVLEARREEEEKVGWAEMIRSWVV
;
A
#
# COMPACT_ATOMS: atom_id res chain seq x y z
N MET A 1 8.60 49.41 -21.03
CA MET A 1 7.60 49.26 -19.96
C MET A 1 7.76 47.86 -19.42
N THR A 2 8.49 47.74 -18.33
CA THR A 2 8.83 46.50 -17.67
C THR A 2 7.72 46.14 -16.69
N SER A 3 6.93 45.08 -16.99
CA SER A 3 5.97 44.52 -16.04
C SER A 3 6.69 43.57 -15.09
N THR A 4 6.89 43.98 -13.87
CA THR A 4 7.31 43.15 -12.75
C THR A 4 6.13 42.28 -12.34
N SER A 5 6.13 41.01 -12.73
CA SER A 5 5.25 40.00 -12.14
C SER A 5 5.78 39.64 -10.77
N SER A 6 5.19 40.16 -9.72
CA SER A 6 5.39 39.68 -8.36
C SER A 6 4.70 38.36 -8.19
N SER A 7 5.41 37.25 -8.34
CA SER A 7 4.96 35.96 -7.89
C SER A 7 4.95 35.94 -6.36
N ILE A 8 3.78 36.12 -5.76
CA ILE A 8 3.57 35.81 -4.35
C ILE A 8 3.46 34.30 -4.27
N SER A 9 4.59 33.63 -4.08
CA SER A 9 4.63 32.24 -3.57
C SER A 9 4.19 32.30 -2.11
N SER A 10 2.89 32.15 -1.87
CA SER A 10 2.42 31.82 -0.54
C SER A 10 2.90 30.40 -0.24
N ARG A 11 3.97 30.27 0.54
CA ARG A 11 4.36 28.98 1.14
C ARG A 11 3.13 28.37 1.79
N VAL A 12 2.69 27.20 1.32
CA VAL A 12 1.68 26.42 2.01
C VAL A 12 2.26 26.05 3.36
N THR A 13 1.77 26.66 4.43
CA THR A 13 2.14 26.25 5.79
C THR A 13 1.47 24.91 6.07
N PHE A 14 2.26 23.84 6.22
CA PHE A 14 1.72 22.55 6.66
C PHE A 14 1.30 22.66 8.11
N ASP A 15 0.01 22.47 8.37
CA ASP A 15 -0.45 22.18 9.72
C ASP A 15 0.15 20.84 10.17
N THR A 16 0.69 20.82 11.38
CA THR A 16 1.20 19.58 11.98
C THR A 16 0.09 18.54 12.04
N VAL A 17 0.37 17.32 11.60
CA VAL A 17 -0.57 16.20 11.71
C VAL A 17 -0.43 15.56 13.09
N LEU A 18 -1.47 15.67 13.88
CA LEU A 18 -1.54 15.21 15.27
C LEU A 18 -2.56 14.08 15.42
N PRO A 19 -2.43 13.20 16.42
CA PRO A 19 -3.52 12.32 16.82
C PRO A 19 -4.70 13.15 17.31
N HIS A 20 -5.92 12.78 16.91
CA HIS A 20 -7.11 13.45 17.42
C HIS A 20 -7.33 13.07 18.89
N SER A 21 -7.64 14.03 19.73
CA SER A 21 -7.73 13.83 21.19
C SER A 21 -8.81 12.82 21.64
N THR A 22 -9.82 12.55 20.81
CA THR A 22 -10.97 11.70 21.17
C THR A 22 -11.44 10.76 20.05
N LEU A 23 -10.93 10.91 18.82
CA LEU A 23 -11.33 10.12 17.67
C LEU A 23 -10.14 9.32 17.16
N ASN A 24 -10.41 8.16 16.55
CA ASN A 24 -9.42 7.40 15.78
C ASN A 24 -9.19 8.07 14.43
N ALA A 25 -8.59 9.24 14.45
CA ALA A 25 -8.40 10.09 13.27
C ALA A 25 -7.14 10.93 13.41
N PHE A 26 -6.66 11.42 12.29
CA PHE A 26 -5.67 12.49 12.25
C PHE A 26 -6.34 13.83 12.52
N SER A 27 -5.62 14.76 13.12
CA SER A 27 -6.06 16.14 13.30
C SER A 27 -4.95 17.14 12.98
N ASP A 28 -5.35 18.39 12.72
CA ASP A 28 -4.42 19.52 12.66
C ASP A 28 -4.27 20.23 14.02
N ALA A 29 -3.44 21.28 14.06
CA ALA A 29 -3.22 22.10 15.23
C ALA A 29 -4.50 22.81 15.75
N HIS A 30 -5.50 22.97 14.89
CA HIS A 30 -6.81 23.53 15.24
C HIS A 30 -7.79 22.46 15.76
N GLY A 31 -7.37 21.17 15.78
CA GLY A 31 -8.20 20.04 16.18
C GLY A 31 -9.29 19.69 15.17
N ARG A 32 -9.13 20.08 13.91
CA ARG A 32 -9.98 19.61 12.80
C ARG A 32 -9.57 18.20 12.40
N THR A 33 -10.54 17.37 12.05
CA THR A 33 -10.26 16.03 11.52
C THR A 33 -9.64 16.14 10.13
N LEU A 34 -8.48 15.53 9.93
CA LEU A 34 -7.80 15.47 8.64
C LEU A 34 -8.07 14.13 7.94
N LEU A 35 -8.25 14.17 6.63
CA LEU A 35 -8.23 12.99 5.78
C LEU A 35 -6.96 12.97 4.92
N LEU A 36 -6.24 11.85 4.97
CA LEU A 36 -5.04 11.60 4.18
C LEU A 36 -5.41 10.67 3.04
N ARG A 37 -5.53 11.22 1.82
CA ARG A 37 -5.71 10.44 0.58
C ARG A 37 -4.50 10.61 -0.30
N GLY A 38 -3.94 9.50 -0.75
CA GLY A 38 -2.63 9.51 -1.38
C GLY A 38 -2.34 8.40 -2.36
N LEU A 39 -1.07 8.32 -2.71
CA LEU A 39 -0.52 7.34 -3.63
C LEU A 39 0.77 6.76 -3.09
N ASN A 40 1.01 5.49 -3.43
CA ASN A 40 2.32 4.88 -3.35
C ASN A 40 3.15 5.31 -4.57
N VAL A 41 4.38 5.75 -4.33
CA VAL A 41 5.29 6.27 -5.37
C VAL A 41 6.68 5.68 -5.12
N SER A 42 7.17 4.81 -5.97
CA SER A 42 6.57 4.22 -7.15
C SER A 42 6.86 2.74 -7.24
N GLY A 43 6.07 2.02 -8.04
CA GLY A 43 6.29 0.59 -8.29
C GLY A 43 7.64 0.28 -8.94
N ASP A 44 8.16 1.13 -9.82
CA ASP A 44 9.46 0.96 -10.47
C ASP A 44 10.66 1.36 -9.59
N ALA A 45 10.45 2.03 -8.46
CA ALA A 45 11.50 2.29 -7.47
C ALA A 45 11.89 1.03 -6.66
N LYS A 46 11.24 -0.09 -6.91
CA LYS A 46 11.59 -1.41 -6.34
C LYS A 46 12.88 -1.99 -6.94
N TYR A 47 13.32 -1.51 -8.11
CA TYR A 47 14.52 -1.97 -8.81
C TYR A 47 15.47 -0.82 -9.15
N PRO A 48 16.79 -1.11 -9.25
CA PRO A 48 17.77 -0.11 -9.71
C PRO A 48 17.47 0.39 -11.12
N VAL A 49 18.01 1.56 -11.45
CA VAL A 49 17.83 2.19 -12.78
C VAL A 49 18.33 1.30 -13.91
N SER A 50 19.51 0.72 -13.74
CA SER A 50 20.05 -0.30 -14.64
C SER A 50 19.69 -1.67 -14.08
N ASN A 51 18.68 -2.32 -14.67
CA ASN A 51 18.22 -3.60 -14.19
C ASN A 51 18.61 -4.70 -15.17
N ALA A 52 19.54 -5.56 -14.77
CA ALA A 52 19.92 -6.73 -15.55
C ALA A 52 18.87 -7.84 -15.44
N LEU A 53 18.84 -8.72 -16.42
CA LEU A 53 17.93 -9.87 -16.45
C LEU A 53 18.19 -10.79 -15.26
N ALA A 54 17.15 -11.15 -14.54
CA ALA A 54 17.26 -12.04 -13.38
C ALA A 54 17.96 -13.37 -13.74
N GLY A 55 18.91 -13.78 -12.89
CA GLY A 55 19.69 -15.00 -13.10
C GLY A 55 20.92 -14.88 -14.02
N THR A 56 21.19 -13.69 -14.56
CA THR A 56 22.45 -13.44 -15.31
C THR A 56 23.57 -12.99 -14.35
N PRO A 57 24.84 -13.11 -14.72
CA PRO A 57 25.94 -12.62 -13.89
C PRO A 57 25.82 -11.13 -13.54
N GLU A 58 25.37 -10.31 -14.50
CA GLU A 58 25.18 -8.87 -14.35
C GLU A 58 24.09 -8.53 -13.31
N PHE A 59 23.11 -9.43 -13.11
CA PHE A 59 22.07 -9.26 -12.10
C PHE A 59 22.63 -9.28 -10.67
N TYR A 60 23.70 -10.06 -10.44
CA TYR A 60 24.38 -10.20 -9.17
C TYR A 60 25.57 -9.23 -9.00
N ASP A 61 25.90 -8.45 -10.03
CA ASP A 61 26.92 -7.39 -9.93
C ASP A 61 26.31 -6.13 -9.32
N VAL A 62 26.66 -5.84 -8.07
CA VAL A 62 26.17 -4.67 -7.34
C VAL A 62 27.11 -3.46 -7.40
N SER A 63 28.20 -3.53 -8.17
CA SER A 63 29.22 -2.47 -8.23
C SER A 63 28.67 -1.12 -8.71
N ASN A 64 27.69 -1.14 -9.63
CA ASN A 64 27.09 0.03 -10.27
C ASN A 64 25.58 0.14 -10.00
N VAL A 65 25.07 -0.47 -8.94
CA VAL A 65 23.65 -0.34 -8.56
C VAL A 65 23.37 1.09 -8.13
N SER A 66 22.33 1.69 -8.73
CA SER A 66 21.82 3.02 -8.38
C SER A 66 20.30 3.07 -8.54
N TYR A 67 19.63 3.74 -7.61
CA TYR A 67 18.20 4.04 -7.65
C TYR A 67 17.92 5.52 -7.96
N THR A 68 18.96 6.33 -8.08
CA THR A 68 18.87 7.77 -8.41
C THR A 68 18.22 7.95 -9.78
N GLY A 69 17.14 8.75 -9.83
CA GLY A 69 16.37 8.96 -11.06
C GLY A 69 15.04 8.20 -11.12
N LYS A 70 14.71 7.44 -10.08
CA LYS A 70 13.39 6.81 -9.90
C LYS A 70 12.70 7.30 -8.62
N PRO A 71 11.45 7.74 -8.66
CA PRO A 71 10.47 7.71 -9.76
C PRO A 71 10.63 8.81 -10.82
N PHE A 72 11.43 9.86 -10.60
CA PHE A 72 11.57 11.00 -11.49
C PHE A 72 13.03 11.20 -11.90
N VAL A 73 13.25 11.49 -13.16
CA VAL A 73 14.62 11.67 -13.69
C VAL A 73 15.33 12.87 -13.03
N GLY A 74 14.58 13.88 -12.59
CA GLY A 74 15.17 15.04 -11.92
C GLY A 74 14.16 16.01 -11.34
N GLU A 75 14.68 17.14 -10.85
CA GLU A 75 13.94 18.15 -10.08
C GLU A 75 12.75 18.74 -10.84
N GLN A 76 12.89 19.01 -12.14
CA GLN A 76 11.84 19.60 -12.95
C GLN A 76 10.65 18.64 -13.09
N GLU A 77 10.91 17.38 -13.41
CA GLU A 77 9.88 16.34 -13.55
C GLU A 77 9.19 16.09 -12.21
N ALA A 78 9.96 15.96 -11.13
CA ALA A 78 9.41 15.81 -9.78
C ALA A 78 8.45 16.96 -9.43
N GLY A 79 8.86 18.22 -9.67
CA GLY A 79 8.00 19.38 -9.39
C GLY A 79 6.71 19.38 -10.21
N GLN A 80 6.76 19.01 -11.49
CA GLN A 80 5.59 18.93 -12.37
C GLN A 80 4.62 17.84 -11.89
N TRP A 81 5.12 16.66 -11.56
CA TRP A 81 4.28 15.56 -11.12
C TRP A 81 3.68 15.78 -9.73
N TRP A 82 4.45 16.31 -8.78
CA TRP A 82 3.90 16.63 -7.46
C TRP A 82 2.77 17.67 -7.54
N ALA A 83 2.96 18.74 -8.33
CA ALA A 83 1.90 19.73 -8.56
C ALA A 83 0.65 19.09 -9.22
N ARG A 84 0.87 18.17 -10.16
CA ARG A 84 -0.20 17.45 -10.83
C ARG A 84 -0.98 16.54 -9.88
N LEU A 85 -0.29 15.75 -9.05
CA LEU A 85 -0.94 14.91 -8.03
C LEU A 85 -1.75 15.76 -7.05
N ARG A 86 -1.17 16.90 -6.62
CA ARG A 86 -1.90 17.83 -5.74
C ARG A 86 -3.20 18.32 -6.38
N SER A 87 -3.21 18.58 -7.66
CA SER A 87 -4.42 18.99 -8.40
C SER A 87 -5.48 17.88 -8.54
N TRP A 88 -5.09 16.62 -8.37
CA TRP A 88 -6.01 15.46 -8.31
C TRP A 88 -6.60 15.24 -6.90
N GLY A 89 -6.28 16.11 -5.95
CA GLY A 89 -6.71 15.97 -4.56
C GLY A 89 -5.84 15.05 -3.73
N ILE A 90 -4.67 14.65 -4.23
CA ILE A 90 -3.70 13.89 -3.45
C ILE A 90 -3.08 14.81 -2.39
N GLY A 91 -3.09 14.37 -1.14
CA GLY A 91 -2.56 15.11 0.00
C GLY A 91 -1.36 14.45 0.66
N VAL A 92 -1.13 13.16 0.40
CA VAL A 92 -0.03 12.39 0.99
C VAL A 92 0.57 11.42 -0.03
N VAL A 93 1.86 11.15 0.13
CA VAL A 93 2.62 10.17 -0.66
C VAL A 93 3.26 9.17 0.30
N ARG A 94 3.05 7.88 0.06
CA ARG A 94 3.85 6.80 0.61
C ARG A 94 5.02 6.58 -0.35
N LEU A 95 6.21 7.01 0.05
CA LEU A 95 7.40 7.01 -0.80
C LEU A 95 8.15 5.70 -0.61
N VAL A 96 8.16 4.88 -1.66
CA VAL A 96 8.81 3.56 -1.70
C VAL A 96 10.32 3.70 -1.66
N VAL A 97 10.97 3.14 -0.64
CA VAL A 97 12.42 3.15 -0.46
C VAL A 97 12.89 1.77 -0.04
N CYS A 98 13.59 1.06 -0.91
CA CYS A 98 14.20 -0.24 -0.61
C CYS A 98 15.50 -0.09 0.21
N TRP A 99 15.79 -1.05 1.07
CA TRP A 99 17.07 -1.08 1.81
C TRP A 99 18.27 -1.12 0.85
N GLU A 100 18.21 -1.93 -0.23
CA GLU A 100 19.26 -1.95 -1.25
C GLU A 100 19.54 -0.57 -1.85
N ALA A 101 18.52 0.28 -1.98
CA ALA A 101 18.71 1.62 -2.51
C ALA A 101 19.53 2.53 -1.57
N LEU A 102 19.45 2.30 -0.26
CA LEU A 102 20.19 3.06 0.74
C LEU A 102 21.61 2.51 0.95
N GLU A 103 21.81 1.19 0.87
CA GLU A 103 23.03 0.47 1.29
C GLU A 103 23.35 -0.67 0.28
N PRO A 104 23.58 -0.33 -1.02
CA PRO A 104 23.56 -1.32 -2.11
C PRO A 104 24.74 -2.29 -2.10
N ARG A 105 25.95 -1.87 -1.68
CA ARG A 105 27.18 -2.59 -1.96
C ARG A 105 27.70 -3.38 -0.77
N GLU A 106 27.86 -2.70 0.36
CA GLU A 106 28.49 -3.24 1.58
C GLU A 106 27.79 -2.68 2.81
N MET A 107 27.81 -3.47 3.89
CA MET A 107 27.28 -3.09 5.18
C MET A 107 27.93 -1.81 5.72
N GLY A 108 27.11 -0.79 6.03
CA GLY A 108 27.54 0.50 6.55
C GLY A 108 28.00 1.49 5.46
N VAL A 109 27.91 1.15 4.17
CA VAL A 109 28.28 2.03 3.04
C VAL A 109 27.02 2.51 2.33
N TYR A 110 26.58 3.70 2.68
CA TYR A 110 25.36 4.30 2.14
C TYR A 110 25.58 4.93 0.76
N ASP A 111 24.53 5.00 -0.05
CA ASP A 111 24.48 5.73 -1.32
C ASP A 111 24.10 7.20 -1.05
N ASP A 112 25.11 8.04 -0.83
CA ASP A 112 24.90 9.46 -0.55
C ASP A 112 24.25 10.22 -1.73
N GLU A 113 24.46 9.77 -2.99
CA GLU A 113 23.80 10.34 -4.16
C GLU A 113 22.30 10.08 -4.12
N TYR A 114 21.90 8.88 -3.76
CA TYR A 114 20.48 8.55 -3.60
C TYR A 114 19.85 9.28 -2.41
N LEU A 115 20.56 9.45 -1.29
CA LEU A 115 20.06 10.26 -0.16
C LEU A 115 19.81 11.72 -0.56
N VAL A 116 20.73 12.34 -1.30
CA VAL A 116 20.56 13.70 -1.86
C VAL A 116 19.37 13.76 -2.83
N TYR A 117 19.19 12.72 -3.64
CA TYR A 117 18.06 12.62 -4.55
C TYR A 117 16.72 12.54 -3.79
N LEU A 118 16.60 11.69 -2.76
CA LEU A 118 15.40 11.62 -1.92
C LEU A 118 15.10 12.95 -1.22
N ARG A 119 16.13 13.64 -0.74
CA ARG A 119 15.99 15.00 -0.18
C ARG A 119 15.38 15.97 -1.21
N MET A 120 15.82 15.91 -2.46
CA MET A 120 15.26 16.71 -3.56
C MET A 120 13.78 16.37 -3.79
N LEU A 121 13.42 15.08 -3.83
CA LEU A 121 12.02 14.65 -4.00
C LEU A 121 11.11 15.19 -2.91
N VAL A 122 11.52 15.06 -1.65
CA VAL A 122 10.76 15.52 -0.48
C VAL A 122 10.59 17.03 -0.48
N ARG A 123 11.67 17.76 -0.84
CA ARG A 123 11.62 19.22 -0.99
C ARG A 123 10.60 19.65 -2.06
N LYS A 124 10.60 18.98 -3.21
CA LYS A 124 9.63 19.27 -4.28
C LYS A 124 8.19 18.92 -3.90
N ALA A 125 8.00 17.87 -3.11
CA ALA A 125 6.71 17.53 -2.52
C ALA A 125 6.23 18.64 -1.55
N ASP A 126 7.12 19.17 -0.71
CA ASP A 126 6.86 20.31 0.17
C ASP A 126 6.41 21.54 -0.61
N GLU A 127 7.14 21.90 -1.66
CA GLU A 127 6.80 23.03 -2.55
C GLU A 127 5.41 22.86 -3.20
N ALA A 128 5.00 21.62 -3.49
CA ALA A 128 3.70 21.30 -4.06
C ALA A 128 2.57 21.16 -3.02
N GLY A 129 2.88 21.21 -1.73
CA GLY A 129 1.89 21.03 -0.67
C GLY A 129 1.50 19.56 -0.43
N LEU A 130 2.41 18.61 -0.67
CA LEU A 130 2.23 17.20 -0.39
C LEU A 130 2.96 16.77 0.88
N ARG A 131 2.29 16.00 1.72
CA ARG A 131 2.91 15.28 2.83
C ARG A 131 3.54 13.99 2.32
N VAL A 132 4.59 13.53 2.98
CA VAL A 132 5.32 12.31 2.63
C VAL A 132 5.52 11.46 3.87
N PHE A 133 5.32 10.16 3.78
CA PHE A 133 5.91 9.21 4.72
C PHE A 133 6.75 8.18 3.95
N ILE A 134 7.83 7.75 4.58
CA ILE A 134 8.78 6.82 3.98
C ILE A 134 8.28 5.39 4.21
N ASP A 135 8.33 4.58 3.18
CA ASP A 135 8.03 3.17 3.22
C ASP A 135 9.33 2.38 3.16
N GLY A 136 9.64 1.65 4.23
CA GLY A 136 10.72 0.66 4.27
C GLY A 136 10.37 -0.57 3.43
N HIS A 137 10.40 -0.41 2.10
CA HIS A 137 9.79 -1.35 1.17
C HIS A 137 10.59 -2.62 0.95
N GLN A 138 9.92 -3.73 1.07
CA GLN A 138 10.39 -5.06 0.66
C GLN A 138 9.23 -5.89 0.11
N ASP A 139 9.56 -6.82 -0.81
CA ASP A 139 8.74 -7.96 -1.20
C ASP A 139 9.65 -9.19 -1.20
N VAL A 140 9.24 -10.24 -0.51
CA VAL A 140 9.97 -11.50 -0.38
C VAL A 140 11.47 -11.31 -0.15
N TRP A 141 11.80 -10.35 0.74
CA TRP A 141 13.13 -9.97 1.20
C TRP A 141 13.95 -9.14 0.22
N SER A 142 14.07 -9.56 -1.06
CA SER A 142 15.06 -8.97 -1.98
C SER A 142 14.73 -9.24 -3.45
N ARG A 143 15.29 -8.45 -4.38
CA ARG A 143 15.25 -8.78 -5.82
C ARG A 143 15.94 -10.10 -6.15
N PHE A 144 16.92 -10.51 -5.35
CA PHE A 144 17.63 -11.79 -5.51
C PHE A 144 16.79 -13.00 -5.09
N THR A 145 15.64 -12.76 -4.52
CA THR A 145 14.61 -13.76 -4.21
C THR A 145 13.29 -13.51 -4.93
N GLY A 146 13.33 -12.74 -6.04
CA GLY A 146 12.19 -12.48 -6.91
C GLY A 146 11.27 -11.35 -6.45
N GLY A 147 11.70 -10.56 -5.48
CA GLY A 147 10.97 -9.40 -4.95
C GLY A 147 11.76 -8.11 -5.02
N SER A 148 11.87 -7.40 -3.90
CA SER A 148 12.61 -6.16 -3.73
C SER A 148 13.01 -5.98 -2.25
N GLY A 149 13.87 -5.04 -1.93
CA GLY A 149 14.14 -4.67 -0.54
C GLY A 149 15.62 -4.80 -0.15
N ALA A 150 16.02 -5.92 0.43
CA ALA A 150 17.35 -6.09 1.03
C ALA A 150 18.46 -6.24 -0.01
N PRO A 151 19.67 -5.70 0.27
CA PRO A 151 20.83 -5.81 -0.60
C PRO A 151 21.46 -7.21 -0.60
N LEU A 152 22.26 -7.50 -1.63
CA LEU A 152 22.93 -8.79 -1.83
C LEU A 152 23.78 -9.23 -0.64
N TRP A 153 24.52 -8.31 0.00
CA TRP A 153 25.41 -8.62 1.08
C TRP A 153 24.71 -9.25 2.30
N THR A 154 23.37 -9.07 2.45
CA THR A 154 22.59 -9.69 3.53
C THR A 154 22.57 -11.21 3.43
N PHE A 155 22.51 -11.75 2.22
CA PHE A 155 22.61 -13.19 1.96
C PHE A 155 24.04 -13.72 2.23
N HIS A 156 25.05 -12.99 1.75
CA HIS A 156 26.46 -13.35 2.00
C HIS A 156 26.78 -13.35 3.49
N LEU A 157 26.21 -12.40 4.25
CA LEU A 157 26.32 -12.37 5.71
C LEU A 157 25.75 -13.65 6.35
N ALA A 158 24.64 -14.17 5.81
CA ALA A 158 24.05 -15.43 6.25
C ALA A 158 24.73 -16.67 5.67
N GLY A 159 25.82 -16.54 4.90
CA GLY A 159 26.51 -17.63 4.23
C GLY A 159 25.81 -18.20 3.01
N LEU A 160 24.80 -17.51 2.46
CA LEU A 160 23.99 -17.97 1.33
C LEU A 160 24.53 -17.46 0.00
N ASP A 161 24.40 -18.28 -1.05
CA ASP A 161 24.74 -17.97 -2.44
C ASP A 161 23.46 -17.80 -3.29
N PRO A 162 22.99 -16.55 -3.52
CA PRO A 162 21.77 -16.30 -4.30
C PRO A 162 21.81 -16.81 -5.72
N THR A 163 23.00 -17.02 -6.31
CA THR A 163 23.14 -17.56 -7.67
C THR A 163 22.64 -19.01 -7.80
N LYS A 164 22.46 -19.70 -6.67
CA LYS A 164 22.00 -21.09 -6.60
C LYS A 164 20.50 -21.23 -6.35
N PHE A 165 19.81 -20.18 -5.89
CA PHE A 165 18.46 -20.28 -5.37
C PHE A 165 17.43 -20.87 -6.34
N SER A 166 17.45 -20.47 -7.62
CA SER A 166 16.54 -21.02 -8.63
C SER A 166 16.78 -22.51 -8.90
N HIS A 167 18.03 -22.98 -8.82
CA HIS A 167 18.40 -24.37 -9.10
C HIS A 167 17.86 -25.34 -8.03
N ILE A 168 17.72 -24.88 -6.80
CA ILE A 168 17.35 -25.67 -5.62
C ILE A 168 15.96 -25.33 -5.09
N CYS A 169 15.16 -24.60 -5.85
CA CYS A 169 13.82 -24.15 -5.41
C CYS A 169 13.83 -23.29 -4.13
N ALA A 170 14.97 -22.66 -3.79
CA ALA A 170 15.08 -21.77 -2.63
C ALA A 170 14.41 -20.42 -2.85
N ALA A 171 14.28 -20.00 -4.11
CA ALA A 171 13.44 -18.89 -4.57
C ALA A 171 13.09 -19.10 -6.03
N ALA A 172 11.91 -18.65 -6.46
CA ALA A 172 11.54 -18.52 -7.87
C ALA A 172 11.89 -17.11 -8.34
N LEU A 173 12.74 -17.01 -9.36
CA LEU A 173 13.02 -15.76 -10.06
C LEU A 173 12.18 -15.72 -11.34
N ASP A 174 11.65 -14.56 -11.69
CA ASP A 174 10.93 -14.39 -12.97
C ASP A 174 11.94 -14.33 -14.12
N THR A 175 12.44 -15.52 -14.49
CA THR A 175 13.36 -15.68 -15.63
C THR A 175 12.57 -16.09 -16.87
N PRO A 176 13.01 -15.73 -18.09
CA PRO A 176 12.38 -16.18 -19.34
C PRO A 176 12.25 -17.70 -19.46
N LYS A 177 13.17 -18.46 -18.87
CA LYS A 177 13.11 -19.94 -18.84
C LYS A 177 12.04 -20.48 -17.91
N GLU A 178 11.73 -19.81 -16.81
CA GLU A 178 10.72 -20.26 -15.85
C GLU A 178 9.32 -19.83 -16.26
N SER A 179 9.16 -18.62 -16.79
CA SER A 179 7.89 -18.15 -17.34
C SER A 179 7.40 -18.98 -18.53
N SER A 180 8.32 -19.50 -19.37
CA SER A 180 7.96 -20.39 -20.50
C SER A 180 7.54 -21.80 -20.08
N LYS A 181 7.91 -22.27 -18.90
CA LYS A 181 7.52 -23.59 -18.36
C LYS A 181 6.18 -23.59 -17.63
N LEU A 182 5.69 -22.41 -17.24
CA LEU A 182 4.42 -22.24 -16.55
C LEU A 182 3.32 -21.99 -17.58
N SER A 183 2.54 -23.01 -17.85
CA SER A 183 1.36 -22.99 -18.75
C SER A 183 0.19 -22.16 -18.20
N THR A 184 0.42 -21.22 -17.31
CA THR A 184 -0.59 -20.31 -16.75
C THR A 184 -0.39 -18.89 -17.26
N PRO A 185 -1.45 -18.18 -17.68
CA PRO A 185 -1.38 -16.80 -18.19
C PRO A 185 -0.86 -15.76 -17.19
N SER A 186 -0.66 -16.14 -15.95
CA SER A 186 -0.14 -15.28 -14.89
C SER A 186 1.13 -15.89 -14.30
N GLY A 187 2.27 -15.72 -14.95
CA GLY A 187 3.57 -16.22 -14.50
C GLY A 187 4.09 -15.67 -13.16
N ARG A 188 3.23 -15.12 -12.31
CA ARG A 188 3.61 -14.48 -11.05
C ARG A 188 3.72 -15.51 -9.95
N LEU A 189 4.93 -16.02 -9.74
CA LEU A 189 5.24 -16.94 -8.64
C LEU A 189 5.97 -16.24 -7.48
N TRP A 190 6.36 -14.98 -7.62
CA TRP A 190 7.14 -14.29 -6.60
C TRP A 190 6.50 -14.34 -5.19
N PRO A 191 5.16 -14.22 -4.99
CA PRO A 191 4.59 -14.29 -3.64
C PRO A 191 4.75 -15.68 -3.00
N THR A 192 4.98 -16.75 -3.77
CA THR A 192 5.26 -18.08 -3.25
C THR A 192 6.60 -18.17 -2.53
N ASN A 193 7.47 -17.19 -2.73
CA ASN A 193 8.82 -17.17 -2.16
C ASN A 193 8.83 -16.90 -0.66
N TYR A 194 7.78 -16.32 -0.08
CA TYR A 194 7.70 -16.08 1.36
C TYR A 194 7.94 -17.36 2.19
N SER A 195 7.41 -18.50 1.76
CA SER A 195 7.58 -19.79 2.44
C SER A 195 8.77 -20.62 1.93
N LYS A 196 9.47 -20.18 0.86
CA LYS A 196 10.65 -20.89 0.35
C LYS A 196 11.90 -20.60 1.19
N PHE A 197 12.89 -21.50 1.06
CA PHE A 197 14.08 -21.54 1.91
C PHE A 197 14.78 -20.20 2.12
N ALA A 198 15.09 -19.47 1.03
CA ALA A 198 15.90 -18.27 1.13
C ALA A 198 15.17 -17.17 1.95
N VAL A 199 13.92 -16.89 1.60
CA VAL A 199 13.12 -15.83 2.24
C VAL A 199 12.77 -16.21 3.69
N ALA A 200 12.25 -17.43 3.90
CA ALA A 200 11.88 -17.89 5.23
C ALA A 200 13.09 -17.94 6.18
N THR A 201 14.28 -18.33 5.69
CA THR A 201 15.53 -18.28 6.45
C THR A 201 15.90 -16.84 6.80
N MET A 202 15.89 -15.91 5.82
CA MET A 202 16.29 -14.53 6.07
C MET A 202 15.38 -13.82 7.07
N PHE A 203 14.05 -13.98 6.97
CA PHE A 203 13.12 -13.41 7.94
C PHE A 203 13.29 -14.03 9.33
N THR A 204 13.51 -15.36 9.41
CA THR A 204 13.75 -16.03 10.70
C THR A 204 15.03 -15.50 11.35
N LEU A 205 16.11 -15.35 10.59
CA LEU A 205 17.36 -14.77 11.09
C LEU A 205 17.17 -13.31 11.49
N PHE A 206 16.53 -12.51 10.66
CA PHE A 206 16.31 -11.09 10.92
C PHE A 206 15.55 -10.86 12.23
N PHE A 207 14.42 -11.50 12.42
CA PHE A 207 13.58 -11.26 13.59
C PHE A 207 14.03 -12.02 14.83
N ALA A 208 14.46 -13.27 14.68
CA ALA A 208 14.67 -14.19 15.80
C ALA A 208 15.98 -15.00 15.70
N GLY A 209 17.01 -14.48 15.03
CA GLY A 209 18.28 -15.17 14.85
C GLY A 209 18.93 -15.55 16.18
N GLU A 210 18.87 -14.69 17.20
CA GLU A 210 19.42 -14.98 18.55
C GLU A 210 18.70 -16.14 19.25
N VAL A 211 17.45 -16.41 18.87
CA VAL A 211 16.63 -17.48 19.46
C VAL A 211 16.78 -18.79 18.69
N PHE A 212 16.63 -18.77 17.37
CA PHE A 212 16.59 -19.98 16.54
C PHE A 212 17.91 -20.33 15.87
N ALA A 213 18.83 -19.37 15.77
CA ALA A 213 20.15 -19.57 15.19
C ALA A 213 21.25 -18.91 16.06
N PRO A 214 21.37 -19.22 17.38
CA PRO A 214 22.30 -18.58 18.30
C PRO A 214 23.77 -18.77 17.91
N LYS A 215 24.10 -19.81 17.13
CA LYS A 215 25.47 -20.08 16.66
C LYS A 215 25.83 -19.33 15.40
N ALA A 216 24.84 -18.73 14.70
CA ALA A 216 25.09 -17.94 13.51
C ALA A 216 25.67 -16.58 13.90
N LEU A 217 27.01 -16.54 14.05
CA LEU A 217 27.75 -15.37 14.51
C LEU A 217 28.51 -14.70 13.36
N TYR A 218 28.52 -13.37 13.38
CA TYR A 218 29.30 -12.57 12.43
C TYR A 218 30.80 -12.76 12.67
N SER A 219 31.54 -13.13 11.65
CA SER A 219 32.97 -13.37 11.64
C SER A 219 33.79 -12.47 10.70
N GLY A 220 33.13 -11.42 10.14
CA GLY A 220 33.77 -10.49 9.23
C GLY A 220 34.66 -9.45 9.95
N SER A 221 35.16 -8.47 9.18
CA SER A 221 36.16 -7.50 9.63
C SER A 221 35.60 -6.35 10.48
N ASN A 222 34.29 -6.14 10.54
CA ASN A 222 33.72 -5.07 11.35
C ASN A 222 33.80 -5.41 12.85
N ALA A 223 34.67 -4.72 13.57
CA ALA A 223 34.97 -4.98 15.00
C ALA A 223 33.73 -4.79 15.90
N GLU A 224 32.80 -3.89 15.54
CA GLU A 224 31.56 -3.65 16.31
C GLU A 224 30.66 -4.90 16.33
N PHE A 225 30.60 -5.58 15.19
CA PHE A 225 29.72 -6.73 14.99
C PHE A 225 30.39 -8.08 15.20
N PHE A 226 31.72 -8.13 15.32
CA PHE A 226 32.46 -9.38 15.50
C PHE A 226 31.93 -10.19 16.68
N GLY A 227 31.54 -11.44 16.43
CA GLY A 227 30.96 -12.33 17.43
C GLY A 227 29.51 -12.04 17.82
N LYS A 228 28.85 -11.03 17.19
CA LYS A 228 27.43 -10.81 17.38
C LYS A 228 26.61 -11.75 16.48
N ASN A 229 25.39 -12.05 16.92
CA ASN A 229 24.47 -12.84 16.11
C ASN A 229 24.13 -12.14 14.78
N ILE A 230 24.07 -12.89 13.69
CA ILE A 230 23.74 -12.37 12.36
C ILE A 230 22.40 -11.63 12.34
N GLY A 231 21.37 -12.11 13.06
CA GLY A 231 20.07 -11.43 13.15
C GLY A 231 20.18 -10.05 13.80
N TYR A 232 20.99 -9.93 14.86
CA TYR A 232 21.28 -8.62 15.46
C TYR A 232 21.97 -7.67 14.47
N VAL A 233 22.94 -8.18 13.68
CA VAL A 233 23.65 -7.38 12.68
C VAL A 233 22.70 -6.90 11.59
N LEU A 234 21.87 -7.78 11.05
CA LEU A 234 20.88 -7.46 10.03
C LEU A 234 19.92 -6.37 10.50
N ARG A 235 19.28 -6.55 11.66
CA ARG A 235 18.34 -5.55 12.21
C ARG A 235 19.02 -4.21 12.49
N THR A 236 20.23 -4.24 13.05
CA THR A 236 20.97 -3.01 13.37
C THR A 236 21.32 -2.24 12.10
N SER A 237 21.79 -2.92 11.05
CA SER A 237 22.09 -2.29 9.75
C SER A 237 20.84 -1.73 9.08
N TYR A 238 19.75 -2.48 9.06
CA TYR A 238 18.46 -2.02 8.56
C TYR A 238 18.01 -0.73 9.25
N ILE A 239 17.96 -0.73 10.58
CA ILE A 239 17.55 0.42 11.39
C ILE A 239 18.45 1.63 11.12
N ARG A 240 19.76 1.43 11.03
CA ARG A 240 20.72 2.51 10.76
C ARG A 240 20.55 3.11 9.37
N ALA A 241 20.24 2.29 8.37
CA ALA A 241 20.03 2.79 7.00
C ALA A 241 18.83 3.75 6.94
N TYR A 242 17.70 3.40 7.54
CA TYR A 242 16.54 4.28 7.58
C TYR A 242 16.70 5.46 8.56
N ALA A 243 17.41 5.28 9.67
CA ALA A 243 17.74 6.41 10.55
C ALA A 243 18.63 7.44 9.83
N ARG A 244 19.60 6.98 9.01
CA ARG A 244 20.43 7.86 8.17
C ARG A 244 19.59 8.62 7.15
N LEU A 245 18.62 7.98 6.51
CA LEU A 245 17.66 8.66 5.62
C LEU A 245 16.85 9.71 6.38
N MET A 246 16.29 9.37 7.54
CA MET A 246 15.46 10.29 8.31
C MET A 246 16.25 11.47 8.85
N GLU A 247 17.54 11.31 9.12
CA GLU A 247 18.45 12.42 9.44
C GLU A 247 18.57 13.41 8.26
N GLU A 248 18.68 12.91 7.02
CA GLU A 248 18.68 13.77 5.82
C GLU A 248 17.35 14.52 5.63
N LEU A 249 16.26 13.96 6.09
CA LEU A 249 14.91 14.51 5.91
C LEU A 249 14.40 15.35 7.08
N LYS A 250 15.18 15.51 8.16
CA LYS A 250 14.75 16.15 9.41
C LYS A 250 14.24 17.58 9.31
N ASP A 251 14.73 18.34 8.32
CA ASP A 251 14.40 19.75 8.12
C ASP A 251 13.06 19.98 7.38
N PHE A 252 12.45 18.93 6.84
CA PHE A 252 11.24 19.03 6.04
C PHE A 252 9.97 18.89 6.90
N PRO A 253 9.11 19.92 6.95
CA PRO A 253 7.88 19.88 7.75
C PRO A 253 6.82 18.95 7.18
N ASN A 254 6.89 18.62 5.89
CA ASN A 254 5.95 17.75 5.19
C ASN A 254 6.24 16.25 5.39
N VAL A 255 7.36 15.86 6.00
CA VAL A 255 7.63 14.47 6.36
C VAL A 255 6.80 14.10 7.59
N LEU A 256 5.84 13.20 7.41
CA LEU A 256 4.96 12.72 8.47
C LEU A 256 5.65 11.69 9.36
N GLY A 257 6.39 10.77 8.76
CA GLY A 257 6.98 9.66 9.48
C GLY A 257 7.42 8.53 8.57
N VAL A 258 7.34 7.30 9.08
CA VAL A 258 7.88 6.12 8.42
C VAL A 258 7.00 4.89 8.66
N ASP A 259 6.94 4.04 7.66
CA ASP A 259 6.50 2.67 7.71
C ASP A 259 7.75 1.78 7.89
N PRO A 260 7.90 1.06 9.01
CA PRO A 260 9.13 0.36 9.33
C PRO A 260 9.49 -0.76 8.38
N MET A 261 8.51 -1.45 7.81
CA MET A 261 8.71 -2.55 6.88
C MET A 261 7.40 -2.90 6.18
N ASN A 262 7.40 -2.79 4.84
CA ASN A 262 6.31 -3.28 4.00
C ASN A 262 6.09 -4.78 4.22
N GLU A 263 4.85 -5.19 4.46
CA GLU A 263 4.38 -6.58 4.47
C GLU A 263 5.31 -7.57 5.20
N PRO A 264 5.55 -7.40 6.51
CA PRO A 264 6.46 -8.26 7.27
C PRO A 264 6.00 -9.71 7.25
N HIS A 265 6.95 -10.66 7.31
CA HIS A 265 6.65 -12.08 7.32
C HIS A 265 7.41 -12.81 8.44
N PRO A 266 6.80 -13.79 9.14
CA PRO A 266 7.44 -14.50 10.25
C PRO A 266 8.57 -15.47 9.85
N GLY A 267 8.72 -15.77 8.56
CA GLY A 267 9.61 -16.85 8.13
C GLY A 267 9.16 -18.20 8.71
N TYR A 268 10.05 -18.89 9.42
CA TYR A 268 9.73 -20.13 10.11
C TYR A 268 9.20 -19.92 11.54
N ILE A 269 9.23 -18.72 12.09
CA ILE A 269 8.87 -18.43 13.49
C ILE A 269 7.42 -18.82 13.75
N GLY A 270 7.18 -19.62 14.79
CA GLY A 270 5.84 -20.10 15.15
C GLY A 270 5.32 -21.24 14.28
N LEU A 271 6.12 -21.77 13.33
CA LEU A 271 5.71 -22.87 12.46
C LEU A 271 5.42 -24.12 13.30
N PRO A 272 4.18 -24.66 13.25
CA PRO A 272 3.81 -25.77 14.12
C PRO A 272 4.52 -27.08 13.79
N SER A 273 4.95 -27.24 12.53
CA SER A 273 5.69 -28.44 12.07
C SER A 273 6.52 -28.10 10.85
N LEU A 274 7.72 -28.70 10.73
CA LEU A 274 8.54 -28.59 9.52
C LEU A 274 7.88 -29.19 8.25
N HIS A 275 6.81 -29.95 8.40
CA HIS A 275 5.99 -30.47 7.30
C HIS A 275 4.76 -29.61 7.01
N TYR A 276 4.53 -28.54 7.77
CA TYR A 276 3.36 -27.68 7.64
C TYR A 276 3.47 -26.75 6.43
N PHE A 277 2.33 -26.54 5.77
CA PHE A 277 2.12 -25.51 4.77
C PHE A 277 1.11 -24.50 5.30
N ASN A 278 1.48 -23.23 5.39
CA ASN A 278 0.56 -22.20 5.85
C ASN A 278 -0.35 -21.75 4.69
N GLU A 279 -1.55 -22.33 4.62
CA GLU A 279 -2.53 -22.03 3.56
C GLU A 279 -3.24 -20.67 3.75
N THR A 280 -3.05 -20.01 4.88
CA THR A 280 -3.69 -18.73 5.20
C THR A 280 -2.88 -17.54 4.71
N THR A 281 -1.56 -17.59 4.88
CA THR A 281 -0.65 -16.50 4.52
C THR A 281 0.12 -16.74 3.24
N ASP A 282 0.26 -18.02 2.81
CA ASP A 282 1.15 -18.40 1.72
C ASP A 282 0.36 -18.78 0.45
N LEU A 283 0.80 -18.26 -0.69
CA LEU A 283 0.30 -18.71 -1.98
C LEU A 283 1.00 -20.01 -2.40
N HIS A 284 0.22 -21.06 -2.66
CA HIS A 284 0.76 -22.34 -3.11
C HIS A 284 0.54 -22.53 -4.61
N LEU A 285 1.58 -22.29 -5.41
CA LEU A 285 1.64 -22.52 -6.86
C LEU A 285 3.04 -22.97 -7.27
N GLY A 286 3.11 -23.84 -8.27
CA GLY A 286 4.38 -24.41 -8.72
C GLY A 286 4.97 -25.37 -7.68
N TYR A 287 6.29 -25.48 -7.66
CA TYR A 287 6.98 -26.30 -6.66
C TYR A 287 7.03 -25.59 -5.32
N MET A 288 6.44 -26.22 -4.31
CA MET A 288 6.35 -25.71 -2.94
C MET A 288 6.89 -26.75 -1.96
N PRO A 289 8.18 -26.72 -1.65
CA PRO A 289 8.74 -27.56 -0.60
C PRO A 289 8.26 -27.07 0.77
N ASN A 290 7.92 -28.00 1.69
CA ASN A 290 7.76 -27.63 3.10
C ASN A 290 9.12 -27.24 3.75
N ALA A 291 9.12 -26.78 4.98
CA ALA A 291 10.33 -26.27 5.63
C ALA A 291 11.47 -27.31 5.65
N LEU A 292 11.20 -28.56 6.01
CA LEU A 292 12.23 -29.61 6.03
C LEU A 292 12.74 -29.92 4.62
N SER A 293 11.84 -30.06 3.64
CA SER A 293 12.23 -30.29 2.24
C SER A 293 13.06 -29.13 1.68
N SER A 294 12.71 -27.87 2.03
CA SER A 294 13.46 -26.67 1.67
C SER A 294 14.89 -26.70 2.21
N MET A 295 15.05 -27.02 3.49
CA MET A 295 16.35 -27.15 4.15
C MET A 295 17.19 -28.30 3.58
N THR A 296 16.54 -29.42 3.26
CA THR A 296 17.19 -30.59 2.66
C THR A 296 17.72 -30.28 1.24
N LEU A 297 16.91 -29.58 0.43
CA LEU A 297 17.35 -29.10 -0.88
C LEU A 297 18.53 -28.13 -0.77
N ALA A 298 18.48 -27.22 0.21
CA ALA A 298 19.56 -26.26 0.45
C ALA A 298 20.87 -26.90 0.89
N ALA A 299 20.80 -28.05 1.57
CA ALA A 299 21.95 -28.87 1.92
C ALA A 299 22.53 -29.66 0.74
N GLY A 300 21.97 -29.57 -0.45
CA GLY A 300 22.43 -30.29 -1.65
C GLY A 300 21.85 -31.68 -1.83
N VAL A 301 20.79 -32.06 -1.13
CA VAL A 301 20.20 -33.39 -1.20
C VAL A 301 19.01 -33.42 -2.16
N PRO A 302 18.98 -34.31 -3.17
CA PRO A 302 17.79 -34.51 -4.01
C PRO A 302 16.57 -34.84 -3.19
N THR A 303 15.48 -34.07 -3.38
CA THR A 303 14.30 -34.16 -2.49
C THR A 303 13.00 -34.13 -3.33
N SER A 304 12.03 -34.96 -2.91
CA SER A 304 10.69 -34.97 -3.50
C SER A 304 9.90 -33.74 -3.06
N VAL A 305 9.41 -32.95 -4.04
CA VAL A 305 8.69 -31.71 -3.82
C VAL A 305 7.33 -31.74 -4.53
N PRO A 306 6.23 -31.38 -3.85
CA PRO A 306 4.93 -31.27 -4.48
C PRO A 306 4.86 -30.09 -5.45
N TYR A 307 4.15 -30.29 -6.55
CA TYR A 307 3.78 -29.26 -7.51
C TYR A 307 2.31 -28.92 -7.37
N PHE A 308 2.04 -27.65 -7.04
CA PHE A 308 0.68 -27.13 -6.87
C PHE A 308 0.19 -26.46 -8.15
N SER A 309 -1.06 -26.74 -8.51
CA SER A 309 -1.78 -26.09 -9.60
C SER A 309 -3.08 -25.49 -9.08
N ARG A 310 -3.56 -24.44 -9.74
CA ARG A 310 -4.85 -23.83 -9.42
C ARG A 310 -5.99 -24.85 -9.48
N SER A 311 -6.95 -24.72 -8.59
CA SER A 311 -8.12 -25.62 -8.53
C SER A 311 -9.35 -24.87 -8.00
N TRP A 312 -10.50 -25.55 -8.04
CA TRP A 312 -11.76 -25.11 -7.45
C TRP A 312 -12.43 -26.29 -6.74
N PRO A 313 -13.05 -26.14 -5.57
CA PRO A 313 -13.26 -24.90 -4.77
C PRO A 313 -12.05 -24.47 -3.93
N HIS A 314 -11.02 -25.28 -3.83
CA HIS A 314 -9.77 -24.91 -3.15
C HIS A 314 -8.90 -24.10 -4.09
N PRO A 315 -8.17 -23.09 -3.60
CA PRO A 315 -7.35 -22.21 -4.45
C PRO A 315 -6.25 -22.96 -5.21
N SER A 316 -5.75 -24.07 -4.64
CA SER A 316 -4.74 -24.93 -5.28
C SER A 316 -4.87 -26.39 -4.85
N LYS A 317 -4.24 -27.28 -5.61
CA LYS A 317 -4.12 -28.72 -5.31
C LYS A 317 -2.78 -29.26 -5.78
N ILE A 318 -2.26 -30.27 -5.09
CA ILE A 318 -1.09 -31.03 -5.52
C ILE A 318 -1.47 -31.86 -6.75
N THR A 319 -0.72 -31.73 -7.83
CA THR A 319 -0.94 -32.47 -9.08
C THR A 319 0.12 -33.52 -9.36
N ARG A 320 1.34 -33.35 -8.84
CA ARG A 320 2.44 -34.30 -8.92
C ARG A 320 3.49 -34.02 -7.84
N ASN A 321 4.41 -34.96 -7.68
CA ASN A 321 5.63 -34.79 -6.89
C ASN A 321 6.82 -35.12 -7.80
N ASP A 322 7.82 -34.25 -7.79
CA ASP A 322 9.04 -34.45 -8.59
C ASP A 322 10.28 -34.36 -7.68
N ILE A 323 11.33 -35.13 -8.03
CA ILE A 323 12.61 -35.06 -7.33
C ILE A 323 13.38 -33.86 -7.90
N LEU A 324 13.64 -32.85 -7.06
CA LEU A 324 14.41 -31.65 -7.42
C LEU A 324 15.86 -31.79 -6.92
N ASN A 325 16.72 -30.93 -7.46
CA ASN A 325 18.15 -30.81 -7.10
C ASN A 325 18.95 -32.13 -7.31
N GLN A 326 18.76 -32.78 -8.46
CA GLN A 326 19.50 -34.01 -8.80
C GLN A 326 21.01 -33.79 -8.96
N ASP A 327 21.45 -32.54 -9.21
CA ASP A 327 22.84 -32.14 -9.35
C ASP A 327 23.52 -31.86 -7.99
N SER A 328 22.82 -32.05 -6.88
CA SER A 328 23.33 -31.86 -5.51
C SER A 328 23.96 -30.48 -5.26
N ILE A 329 23.33 -29.43 -5.81
CA ILE A 329 23.75 -28.03 -5.63
C ILE A 329 23.37 -27.58 -4.21
N THR A 330 24.31 -26.95 -3.48
CA THR A 330 24.03 -26.36 -2.16
C THR A 330 23.69 -24.88 -2.24
N ALA A 331 22.88 -24.38 -1.29
CA ALA A 331 22.57 -22.97 -1.12
C ALA A 331 23.72 -22.16 -0.53
N TRP A 332 24.69 -22.79 0.05
CA TRP A 332 25.72 -22.19 0.89
C TRP A 332 26.94 -21.77 0.07
N LEU A 333 27.53 -20.63 0.45
CA LEU A 333 28.81 -20.16 -0.08
C LEU A 333 29.93 -21.16 0.25
N PRO A 334 30.97 -21.27 -0.60
CA PRO A 334 32.13 -22.10 -0.29
C PRO A 334 32.73 -21.75 1.06
N GLY A 335 32.79 -22.74 1.98
CA GLY A 335 33.33 -22.58 3.34
C GLY A 335 32.30 -22.07 4.37
N ALA A 336 31.12 -21.70 3.98
CA ALA A 336 30.03 -21.42 4.91
C ALA A 336 29.40 -22.74 5.40
N SER A 337 29.00 -22.77 6.67
CA SER A 337 28.23 -23.88 7.22
C SER A 337 26.75 -23.72 7.04
N ASP A 338 26.02 -24.83 7.02
CA ASP A 338 24.55 -24.84 7.01
C ASP A 338 24.05 -24.49 8.43
N ILE A 339 23.49 -23.28 8.56
CA ILE A 339 22.99 -22.76 9.84
C ILE A 339 22.00 -23.72 10.50
N TRP A 340 21.09 -24.34 9.73
CA TRP A 340 20.06 -25.20 10.29
C TRP A 340 20.58 -26.57 10.71
N GLN A 341 21.62 -27.08 10.07
CA GLN A 341 22.36 -28.25 10.54
C GLN A 341 23.20 -27.93 11.77
N ASP A 342 23.88 -26.78 11.83
CA ASP A 342 24.61 -26.33 13.00
C ASP A 342 23.71 -26.21 14.23
N GLU A 343 22.50 -25.73 14.07
CA GLU A 343 21.47 -25.65 15.11
C GLU A 343 20.75 -26.98 15.38
N ARG A 344 21.11 -28.02 14.64
CA ARG A 344 20.54 -29.35 14.78
C ARG A 344 19.03 -29.38 14.60
N VAL A 345 18.50 -28.57 13.64
CA VAL A 345 17.12 -28.68 13.18
C VAL A 345 16.93 -29.99 12.46
N PHE A 346 17.89 -30.34 11.63
CA PHE A 346 18.02 -31.63 10.95
C PHE A 346 19.50 -31.99 10.76
N THR A 347 19.78 -33.22 10.36
CA THR A 347 21.11 -33.68 9.93
C THR A 347 20.97 -34.54 8.68
N ILE A 348 22.07 -34.68 7.94
CA ILE A 348 22.06 -35.62 6.79
C ILE A 348 22.81 -36.87 7.24
N SER A 349 22.12 -38.01 7.15
CA SER A 349 22.71 -39.31 7.50
C SER A 349 23.75 -39.75 6.46
N PRO A 350 24.63 -40.73 6.77
CA PRO A 350 25.56 -41.28 5.79
C PRO A 350 24.93 -41.89 4.55
N SER A 351 23.62 -42.24 4.62
CA SER A 351 22.84 -42.72 3.49
C SER A 351 22.24 -41.60 2.62
N GLY A 352 22.50 -40.33 2.99
CA GLY A 352 22.00 -39.16 2.26
C GLY A 352 20.57 -38.74 2.62
N ASN A 353 19.96 -39.29 3.66
CA ASN A 353 18.61 -38.96 4.10
C ASN A 353 18.63 -37.85 5.17
N ALA A 354 17.65 -36.96 5.13
CA ALA A 354 17.44 -35.99 6.19
C ALA A 354 16.84 -36.68 7.44
N GLU A 355 17.45 -36.48 8.59
CA GLU A 355 17.01 -36.94 9.89
C GLU A 355 16.70 -35.72 10.77
N LEU A 356 15.59 -35.78 11.51
CA LEU A 356 15.20 -34.70 12.41
C LEU A 356 16.16 -34.58 13.60
N GLY A 357 16.46 -33.37 13.97
CA GLY A 357 17.19 -33.06 15.17
C GLY A 357 16.40 -33.34 16.47
N PRO A 358 17.03 -33.14 17.65
CA PRO A 358 16.42 -33.49 18.95
C PRO A 358 15.10 -32.79 19.28
N LYS A 359 14.82 -31.63 18.68
CA LYS A 359 13.57 -30.89 18.87
C LYS A 359 12.43 -31.36 17.96
N GLY A 360 12.74 -32.25 17.01
CA GLY A 360 11.78 -32.83 16.10
C GLY A 360 11.14 -31.78 15.17
N LEU A 361 9.92 -32.07 14.73
CA LEU A 361 9.18 -31.27 13.74
C LEU A 361 8.79 -29.86 14.23
N SER A 362 8.71 -29.63 15.54
CA SER A 362 8.21 -28.39 16.15
C SER A 362 9.32 -27.42 16.57
N TYR A 363 10.48 -27.49 15.95
CA TYR A 363 11.64 -26.65 16.31
C TYR A 363 11.31 -25.15 16.43
N PHE A 364 10.55 -24.61 15.49
CA PHE A 364 10.24 -23.18 15.41
C PHE A 364 8.97 -22.77 16.19
N LEU A 365 8.22 -23.73 16.73
CA LEU A 365 7.01 -23.45 17.49
C LEU A 365 7.30 -22.89 18.89
N ASN A 366 8.41 -23.34 19.47
CA ASN A 366 8.81 -22.98 20.83
C ASN A 366 10.25 -22.47 20.85
N HIS A 367 10.55 -21.64 21.84
CA HIS A 367 11.93 -21.20 22.10
C HIS A 367 12.84 -22.44 22.36
N PRO A 368 13.88 -22.68 21.54
CA PRO A 368 14.62 -23.94 21.59
C PRO A 368 15.29 -24.23 22.92
N THR A 369 15.65 -23.22 23.71
CA THR A 369 16.32 -23.36 25.00
C THR A 369 15.34 -23.46 26.16
N THR A 370 14.32 -22.60 26.21
CA THR A 370 13.40 -22.51 27.36
C THR A 370 12.17 -23.39 27.21
N GLY A 371 11.80 -23.83 25.99
CA GLY A 371 10.60 -24.56 25.69
C GLY A 371 9.32 -23.71 25.72
N ALA A 372 9.41 -22.40 26.00
CA ALA A 372 8.26 -21.50 26.00
C ALA A 372 7.72 -21.33 24.58
N ALA A 373 6.40 -21.30 24.42
CA ALA A 373 5.77 -20.96 23.15
C ALA A 373 6.22 -19.56 22.69
N VAL A 374 6.51 -19.41 21.40
CA VAL A 374 6.84 -18.11 20.81
C VAL A 374 5.64 -17.55 20.06
N ASP A 375 5.56 -16.23 20.06
CA ASP A 375 4.61 -15.48 19.25
C ASP A 375 5.38 -14.45 18.43
N PHE A 376 5.22 -14.50 17.10
CA PHE A 376 6.00 -13.64 16.19
C PHE A 376 5.81 -12.17 16.49
N GLU A 377 4.57 -11.74 16.69
CA GLU A 377 4.24 -10.33 16.84
C GLU A 377 4.78 -9.77 18.16
N SER A 378 4.44 -10.40 19.29
CA SER A 378 4.80 -9.88 20.61
C SER A 378 6.24 -10.11 21.03
N ASP A 379 6.86 -11.20 20.52
CA ASP A 379 8.24 -11.54 20.92
C ASP A 379 9.30 -10.90 20.01
N PHE A 380 8.97 -10.61 18.74
CA PHE A 380 9.97 -10.21 17.75
C PHE A 380 9.57 -8.96 16.94
N TYR A 381 8.38 -8.93 16.36
CA TYR A 381 7.97 -7.85 15.45
C TYR A 381 7.74 -6.52 16.17
N VAL A 382 6.92 -6.49 17.22
CA VAL A 382 6.70 -5.26 18.00
C VAL A 382 7.98 -4.73 18.67
N PRO A 383 8.85 -5.55 19.27
CA PRO A 383 10.16 -5.10 19.74
C PRO A 383 11.05 -4.51 18.64
N PHE A 384 11.04 -5.10 17.44
CA PHE A 384 11.75 -4.54 16.27
C PHE A 384 11.21 -3.16 15.91
N ILE A 385 9.88 -3.03 15.71
CA ILE A 385 9.25 -1.75 15.36
C ILE A 385 9.58 -0.67 16.37
N ARG A 386 9.53 -0.97 17.67
CA ARG A 386 9.86 -0.01 18.72
C ARG A 386 11.32 0.42 18.67
N SER A 387 12.22 -0.52 18.43
CA SER A 387 13.67 -0.21 18.29
C SER A 387 13.91 0.66 17.06
N PHE A 388 13.23 0.36 15.96
CA PHE A 388 13.26 1.16 14.73
C PHE A 388 12.72 2.59 14.98
N HIS A 389 11.57 2.71 15.62
CA HIS A 389 10.93 4.00 15.90
C HIS A 389 11.83 4.90 16.77
N ARG A 390 12.46 4.35 17.83
CA ARG A 390 13.41 5.11 18.65
C ARG A 390 14.58 5.62 17.83
N ALA A 391 15.21 4.78 17.03
CA ALA A 391 16.36 5.17 16.22
C ALA A 391 16.00 6.27 15.21
N VAL A 392 14.81 6.20 14.61
CA VAL A 392 14.30 7.21 13.69
C VAL A 392 14.01 8.53 14.41
N ILE A 393 13.42 8.50 15.60
CA ILE A 393 13.18 9.70 16.40
C ILE A 393 14.51 10.33 16.86
N ASP A 394 15.47 9.52 17.30
CA ASP A 394 16.78 10.00 17.72
C ASP A 394 17.57 10.64 16.57
N ALA A 395 17.44 10.09 15.35
CA ALA A 395 18.06 10.65 14.13
C ALA A 395 17.49 12.04 13.77
N VAL A 396 16.24 12.31 14.11
CA VAL A 396 15.63 13.64 13.96
C VAL A 396 16.01 14.50 15.16
N VAL A 397 17.13 15.21 15.07
CA VAL A 397 17.73 16.01 16.16
C VAL A 397 16.71 16.87 16.90
N GLY A 398 16.61 16.65 18.22
CA GLY A 398 15.67 17.33 19.10
C GLY A 398 14.31 16.67 19.21
N GLY A 399 14.16 15.45 18.65
CA GLY A 399 12.92 14.69 18.68
C GLY A 399 11.79 15.52 18.09
N LYS A 400 11.60 15.54 16.77
CA LYS A 400 10.43 16.19 16.18
C LYS A 400 9.20 15.53 16.78
N ALA A 401 8.65 16.10 17.84
CA ALA A 401 7.41 15.63 18.40
C ALA A 401 6.40 15.54 17.26
N GLY A 402 5.92 14.32 16.96
CA GLY A 402 4.96 14.11 15.91
C GLY A 402 5.44 13.32 14.69
N THR A 403 6.53 12.55 14.79
CA THR A 403 6.91 11.57 13.76
C THR A 403 6.00 10.35 13.87
N TRP A 404 5.17 10.13 12.85
CA TRP A 404 4.23 9.01 12.79
C TRP A 404 4.93 7.70 12.46
N LEU A 405 4.49 6.64 13.11
CA LEU A 405 4.82 5.26 12.80
C LEU A 405 3.59 4.61 12.15
N PHE A 406 3.72 4.20 10.90
CA PHE A 406 2.68 3.47 10.18
C PHE A 406 2.94 1.98 10.34
N VAL A 407 2.09 1.28 11.11
CA VAL A 407 2.30 -0.11 11.49
C VAL A 407 1.46 -1.03 10.63
N GLU A 408 2.13 -1.87 9.86
CA GLU A 408 1.49 -2.90 9.07
C GLU A 408 1.32 -4.21 9.84
N PRO A 409 0.25 -4.97 9.59
CA PRO A 409 0.16 -6.37 10.01
C PRO A 409 0.94 -7.26 9.03
N VAL A 410 1.16 -8.52 9.42
CA VAL A 410 1.44 -9.57 8.43
C VAL A 410 0.26 -9.64 7.46
N PRO A 411 0.48 -9.72 6.12
CA PRO A 411 -0.60 -9.76 5.15
C PRO A 411 -1.68 -10.79 5.48
N ASN A 412 -2.95 -10.36 5.35
CA ASN A 412 -4.15 -11.14 5.67
C ASN A 412 -4.36 -11.47 7.17
N LEU A 413 -3.48 -11.07 8.06
CA LEU A 413 -3.67 -11.21 9.51
C LEU A 413 -4.27 -9.92 10.12
N GLY A 414 -4.62 -9.99 11.40
CA GLY A 414 -5.02 -8.83 12.20
C GLY A 414 -3.82 -7.96 12.59
N PRO A 415 -4.04 -6.82 13.23
CA PRO A 415 -2.94 -6.00 13.73
C PRO A 415 -2.16 -6.73 14.82
N PRO A 416 -0.86 -6.44 14.97
CA PRO A 416 -0.08 -6.98 16.06
C PRO A 416 -0.65 -6.55 17.41
N THR A 417 -0.55 -7.42 18.40
CA THR A 417 -0.87 -7.07 19.78
C THR A 417 0.19 -6.11 20.31
N TRP A 418 -0.09 -4.81 20.21
CA TRP A 418 0.88 -3.73 20.46
C TRP A 418 1.47 -3.75 21.87
N THR A 419 0.65 -4.10 22.87
CA THR A 419 1.13 -4.32 24.23
C THR A 419 0.74 -5.69 24.73
N SER A 420 1.72 -6.40 25.25
CA SER A 420 1.53 -7.70 25.90
C SER A 420 2.43 -7.79 27.11
N PRO A 421 2.28 -8.80 27.99
CA PRO A 421 3.26 -9.07 29.05
C PRO A 421 4.69 -9.22 28.56
N ARG A 422 4.87 -9.66 27.28
CA ARG A 422 6.16 -9.84 26.61
C ARG A 422 6.71 -8.55 25.99
N SER A 423 5.83 -7.60 25.67
CA SER A 423 6.15 -6.29 25.09
C SER A 423 5.30 -5.20 25.73
N PRO A 424 5.61 -4.77 26.98
CA PRO A 424 4.80 -3.79 27.72
C PRO A 424 4.88 -2.41 27.07
N ALA A 425 3.84 -1.60 27.32
CA ALA A 425 3.78 -0.21 26.87
C ALA A 425 4.94 0.62 27.42
N ILE A 426 5.48 1.51 26.62
CA ILE A 426 6.52 2.47 26.98
C ILE A 426 5.91 3.87 26.89
N LYS A 427 5.89 4.57 28.02
CA LYS A 427 5.24 5.89 28.11
C LYS A 427 5.86 6.88 27.10
N GLY A 428 5.01 7.47 26.24
CA GLY A 428 5.40 8.47 25.24
C GLY A 428 5.83 7.91 23.88
N GLU A 429 6.03 6.60 23.73
CA GLU A 429 6.34 5.97 22.43
C GLU A 429 5.08 5.70 21.60
N ASP A 430 3.92 5.67 22.22
CA ASP A 430 2.67 5.21 21.60
C ASP A 430 1.78 6.36 21.07
N ASP A 431 2.26 7.62 21.11
CA ASP A 431 1.41 8.78 20.83
C ASP A 431 1.17 9.01 19.34
N PHE A 432 2.11 8.61 18.46
CA PHE A 432 2.06 8.84 17.03
C PHE A 432 2.09 7.52 16.23
N ILE A 433 1.10 6.66 16.48
CA ILE A 433 0.97 5.36 15.81
C ILE A 433 -0.27 5.37 14.93
N CYS A 434 -0.14 4.89 13.69
CA CYS A 434 -1.20 4.64 12.74
C CYS A 434 -1.24 3.15 12.41
N TYR A 435 -2.41 2.53 12.46
CA TYR A 435 -2.60 1.19 11.92
C TYR A 435 -2.74 1.29 10.40
N SER A 436 -1.84 0.63 9.66
CA SER A 436 -1.70 0.79 8.20
C SER A 436 -1.84 -0.54 7.45
N PRO A 437 -3.02 -1.19 7.46
CA PRO A 437 -3.22 -2.45 6.77
C PRO A 437 -3.27 -2.27 5.25
N HIS A 438 -2.87 -3.31 4.50
CA HIS A 438 -3.06 -3.44 3.06
C HIS A 438 -4.32 -4.24 2.74
N TRP A 439 -4.93 -3.92 1.60
CA TRP A 439 -6.09 -4.68 1.14
C TRP A 439 -6.16 -4.74 -0.38
N TYR A 440 -6.28 -5.95 -0.90
CA TYR A 440 -6.54 -6.22 -2.31
C TYR A 440 -7.68 -7.25 -2.44
N ASP A 441 -8.43 -7.16 -3.55
CA ASP A 441 -9.27 -8.27 -3.96
C ASP A 441 -8.36 -9.42 -4.41
N ILE A 442 -8.28 -10.48 -3.59
CA ILE A 442 -7.37 -11.61 -3.78
C ILE A 442 -7.62 -12.29 -5.14
N ARG A 443 -8.88 -12.35 -5.58
CA ARG A 443 -9.22 -12.93 -6.87
C ARG A 443 -8.73 -12.06 -8.03
N ALA A 444 -8.95 -10.76 -7.96
CA ALA A 444 -8.43 -9.84 -8.97
C ALA A 444 -6.90 -9.83 -8.99
N LEU A 445 -6.27 -9.91 -7.81
CA LEU A 445 -4.81 -9.91 -7.67
C LEU A 445 -4.17 -11.15 -8.31
N TYR A 446 -4.66 -12.37 -7.97
CA TYR A 446 -4.02 -13.62 -8.37
C TYR A 446 -4.62 -14.25 -9.62
N GLU A 447 -5.94 -14.22 -9.79
CA GLU A 447 -6.61 -14.80 -10.97
C GLU A 447 -6.67 -13.82 -12.14
N LYS A 448 -6.35 -12.53 -11.90
CA LYS A 448 -6.51 -11.46 -12.89
C LYS A 448 -7.92 -11.45 -13.47
N GLY A 449 -8.91 -11.68 -12.62
CA GLY A 449 -10.31 -11.77 -13.02
C GLY A 449 -11.24 -11.02 -12.07
N LEU A 450 -12.13 -10.21 -12.62
CA LEU A 450 -13.22 -9.60 -11.88
C LEU A 450 -14.56 -10.13 -12.39
N SER A 451 -15.38 -10.60 -11.47
CA SER A 451 -16.80 -10.89 -11.73
C SER A 451 -17.63 -10.24 -10.64
N TYR A 452 -18.53 -9.38 -11.04
CA TYR A 452 -19.51 -8.78 -10.14
C TYR A 452 -20.88 -9.48 -10.19
N THR A 453 -21.07 -10.51 -11.02
CA THR A 453 -22.26 -11.35 -10.94
C THR A 453 -22.40 -11.96 -9.55
N VAL A 454 -21.30 -12.54 -9.04
CA VAL A 454 -21.16 -12.97 -7.65
C VAL A 454 -19.74 -12.70 -7.19
N SER A 455 -19.59 -12.10 -6.00
CA SER A 455 -18.32 -11.95 -5.29
C SER A 455 -18.40 -12.64 -3.94
N PHE A 456 -17.26 -13.07 -3.43
CA PHE A 456 -17.17 -13.80 -2.16
C PHE A 456 -16.26 -13.05 -1.19
N ASP A 457 -16.63 -13.05 0.07
CA ASP A 457 -15.75 -12.64 1.14
C ASP A 457 -14.74 -13.75 1.44
N VAL A 458 -13.65 -13.75 0.66
CA VAL A 458 -12.61 -14.79 0.69
C VAL A 458 -11.92 -14.84 2.05
N LEU A 459 -11.68 -13.68 2.70
CA LEU A 459 -11.03 -13.63 4.01
C LEU A 459 -11.89 -14.31 5.11
N SER A 460 -13.20 -14.12 5.11
CA SER A 460 -14.09 -14.87 6.04
C SER A 460 -14.06 -16.36 5.81
N LEU A 461 -14.01 -16.79 4.54
CA LEU A 461 -13.95 -18.19 4.19
C LEU A 461 -12.61 -18.81 4.60
N ALA A 462 -11.49 -18.11 4.36
CA ALA A 462 -10.15 -18.53 4.76
C ALA A 462 -10.02 -18.65 6.29
N ASN A 463 -10.66 -17.75 7.05
CA ASN A 463 -10.70 -17.75 8.51
C ASN A 463 -11.70 -18.79 9.11
N GLY A 464 -12.08 -19.80 8.32
CA GLY A 464 -12.82 -20.97 8.81
C GLY A 464 -14.34 -20.89 8.73
N SER A 465 -14.92 -19.84 8.15
CA SER A 465 -16.36 -19.84 7.86
C SER A 465 -16.69 -20.83 6.75
N ARG A 466 -17.57 -21.79 7.06
CA ARG A 466 -18.02 -22.81 6.09
C ARG A 466 -19.29 -22.44 5.33
N ASN A 467 -19.89 -21.28 5.63
CA ASN A 467 -21.14 -20.85 5.01
C ASN A 467 -20.86 -19.94 3.81
N MET A 468 -20.56 -20.50 2.65
CA MET A 468 -20.30 -19.78 1.42
C MET A 468 -21.47 -18.87 1.02
N LEU A 469 -22.72 -19.26 1.25
CA LEU A 469 -23.90 -18.45 0.89
C LEU A 469 -24.01 -17.18 1.74
N ALA A 470 -23.66 -17.24 3.02
CA ALA A 470 -23.64 -16.07 3.90
C ALA A 470 -22.56 -15.03 3.52
N HIS A 471 -21.54 -15.47 2.78
CA HIS A 471 -20.42 -14.65 2.32
C HIS A 471 -20.45 -14.38 0.80
N SER A 472 -21.62 -14.55 0.16
CA SER A 472 -21.86 -14.29 -1.26
C SER A 472 -22.57 -12.96 -1.43
N TYR A 473 -22.10 -12.17 -2.38
CA TYR A 473 -22.63 -10.85 -2.71
C TYR A 473 -22.89 -10.77 -4.22
N PHE A 474 -24.03 -10.19 -4.62
CA PHE A 474 -24.50 -10.22 -6.00
C PHE A 474 -24.57 -8.83 -6.62
N GLY A 475 -24.18 -8.74 -7.88
CA GLY A 475 -24.19 -7.51 -8.66
C GLY A 475 -23.14 -6.48 -8.19
N ARG A 476 -23.09 -5.33 -8.87
CA ARG A 476 -22.17 -4.23 -8.52
C ARG A 476 -22.40 -3.69 -7.10
N PRO A 477 -23.65 -3.46 -6.64
CA PRO A 477 -23.86 -3.06 -5.24
C PRO A 477 -23.40 -4.14 -4.24
N GLY A 478 -23.48 -5.42 -4.61
CA GLY A 478 -22.96 -6.52 -3.82
C GLY A 478 -21.44 -6.48 -3.70
N LEU A 479 -20.73 -6.21 -4.80
CA LEU A 479 -19.28 -6.04 -4.79
C LEU A 479 -18.84 -4.95 -3.80
N THR A 480 -19.46 -3.77 -3.85
CA THR A 480 -19.18 -2.68 -2.90
C THR A 480 -19.47 -3.08 -1.46
N LYS A 481 -20.57 -3.79 -1.19
CA LYS A 481 -20.91 -4.28 0.15
C LYS A 481 -19.89 -5.31 0.67
N ASN A 482 -19.40 -6.21 -0.20
CA ASN A 482 -18.35 -7.15 0.12
C ASN A 482 -17.08 -6.41 0.56
N TYR A 483 -16.61 -5.47 -0.23
CA TYR A 483 -15.42 -4.69 0.06
C TYR A 483 -15.59 -3.86 1.35
N ALA A 484 -16.75 -3.23 1.55
CA ALA A 484 -17.04 -2.50 2.78
C ALA A 484 -17.04 -3.41 4.02
N ALA A 485 -17.47 -4.66 3.89
CA ALA A 485 -17.39 -5.63 4.98
C ALA A 485 -15.94 -5.98 5.34
N ASN A 486 -15.06 -6.08 4.33
CA ASN A 486 -13.63 -6.30 4.55
C ASN A 486 -12.98 -5.08 5.24
N PHE A 487 -13.24 -3.87 4.80
CA PHE A 487 -12.69 -2.65 5.44
C PHE A 487 -13.21 -2.46 6.88
N ARG A 488 -14.47 -2.80 7.17
CA ARG A 488 -15.00 -2.74 8.55
C ARG A 488 -14.26 -3.68 9.51
N ARG A 489 -13.64 -4.77 9.03
CA ARG A 489 -12.83 -5.65 9.90
C ARG A 489 -11.62 -4.92 10.46
N PHE A 490 -10.98 -4.05 9.69
CA PHE A 490 -9.85 -3.27 10.20
C PHE A 490 -10.26 -2.39 11.39
N TRP A 491 -11.49 -1.84 11.39
CA TRP A 491 -12.02 -1.13 12.55
C TRP A 491 -12.25 -2.05 13.75
N ASN A 492 -12.77 -3.25 13.52
CA ASN A 492 -12.98 -4.23 14.60
C ASN A 492 -11.63 -4.69 15.19
N HIS A 493 -10.61 -4.84 14.34
CA HIS A 493 -9.26 -5.18 14.78
C HIS A 493 -8.59 -4.04 15.56
N LEU A 494 -8.96 -2.78 15.28
CA LEU A 494 -8.37 -1.62 15.94
C LEU A 494 -8.56 -1.64 17.45
N ASP A 495 -9.69 -2.16 17.95
CA ASP A 495 -9.93 -2.28 19.39
C ASP A 495 -8.91 -3.22 20.07
N THR A 496 -8.52 -4.30 19.38
CA THR A 496 -7.45 -5.20 19.83
C THR A 496 -6.09 -4.51 19.84
N PHE A 497 -5.77 -3.81 18.75
CA PHE A 497 -4.53 -3.03 18.65
C PHE A 497 -4.47 -1.93 19.71
N ARG A 498 -5.57 -1.21 19.92
CA ARG A 498 -5.68 -0.10 20.88
C ARG A 498 -5.68 -0.53 22.34
N ALA A 499 -6.13 -1.75 22.65
CA ALA A 499 -6.17 -2.24 24.02
C ALA A 499 -4.82 -2.10 24.76
N GLY A 500 -3.75 -1.94 23.98
CA GLY A 500 -2.43 -1.72 24.51
C GLY A 500 -1.92 -0.29 24.47
N THR A 501 -2.42 0.58 23.58
CA THR A 501 -1.88 1.96 23.44
C THR A 501 -2.56 2.96 24.39
N GLY A 502 -3.84 2.74 24.72
CA GLY A 502 -4.64 3.70 25.51
C GLY A 502 -4.95 5.02 24.80
N THR A 503 -4.40 5.26 23.61
CA THR A 503 -4.59 6.48 22.80
C THR A 503 -5.43 6.20 21.55
N PRO A 504 -6.20 7.19 21.05
CA PRO A 504 -6.91 7.07 19.79
C PRO A 504 -5.91 6.84 18.65
N THR A 505 -6.11 5.77 17.86
CA THR A 505 -5.22 5.38 16.77
C THR A 505 -5.94 5.48 15.44
N PRO A 506 -5.46 6.30 14.48
CA PRO A 506 -6.05 6.37 13.16
C PRO A 506 -5.74 5.10 12.35
N ILE A 507 -6.58 4.84 11.34
CA ILE A 507 -6.35 3.83 10.30
C ILE A 507 -6.06 4.55 9.00
N LEU A 508 -5.03 4.07 8.28
CA LEU A 508 -4.74 4.43 6.91
C LEU A 508 -4.52 3.13 6.13
N ILE A 509 -5.32 2.88 5.09
CA ILE A 509 -5.07 1.74 4.20
C ILE A 509 -3.79 2.05 3.42
N GLY A 510 -2.68 1.37 3.78
CA GLY A 510 -1.33 1.64 3.24
C GLY A 510 -1.23 1.29 1.76
N GLU A 511 -1.90 0.20 1.35
CA GLU A 511 -2.01 -0.19 -0.05
C GLU A 511 -3.39 -0.72 -0.40
N THR A 512 -3.84 -0.36 -1.58
CA THR A 512 -4.94 -0.98 -2.32
C THR A 512 -4.82 -0.57 -3.78
N GLY A 513 -5.30 -1.40 -4.70
CA GLY A 513 -5.15 -1.11 -6.12
C GLY A 513 -5.99 -1.99 -7.01
N VAL A 514 -5.96 -1.68 -8.31
CA VAL A 514 -6.70 -2.38 -9.35
C VAL A 514 -5.73 -2.85 -10.42
N PRO A 515 -5.64 -4.17 -10.70
CA PRO A 515 -4.80 -4.66 -11.79
C PRO A 515 -5.44 -4.31 -13.15
N TRP A 516 -4.64 -3.75 -14.07
CA TRP A 516 -5.12 -3.34 -15.38
C TRP A 516 -5.15 -4.48 -16.40
N ASP A 517 -4.35 -5.51 -16.18
CA ASP A 517 -4.23 -6.70 -17.01
C ASP A 517 -5.32 -7.78 -16.74
N MET A 518 -6.35 -7.45 -15.96
CA MET A 518 -7.42 -8.38 -15.61
C MET A 518 -8.29 -8.75 -16.83
N ASN A 519 -9.03 -9.88 -16.68
CA ASN A 519 -9.96 -10.42 -17.69
C ASN A 519 -9.29 -10.61 -19.06
N MET A 520 -8.14 -11.31 -19.08
CA MET A 520 -7.33 -11.57 -20.28
C MET A 520 -6.89 -10.28 -21.00
N GLN A 521 -6.50 -9.27 -20.23
CA GLN A 521 -6.05 -7.97 -20.74
C GLN A 521 -7.11 -7.26 -21.61
N SER A 522 -8.39 -7.44 -21.28
CA SER A 522 -9.50 -6.90 -22.09
C SER A 522 -9.41 -5.40 -22.29
N ALA A 523 -8.95 -4.63 -21.29
CA ALA A 523 -8.76 -3.20 -21.40
C ALA A 523 -7.80 -2.81 -22.54
N TYR A 524 -6.69 -3.52 -22.67
CA TYR A 524 -5.69 -3.28 -23.72
C TYR A 524 -6.14 -3.77 -25.11
N ASN A 525 -6.83 -4.91 -25.15
CA ASN A 525 -7.27 -5.52 -26.41
C ASN A 525 -8.47 -4.79 -27.03
N THR A 526 -9.32 -4.16 -26.23
CA THR A 526 -10.59 -3.58 -26.71
C THR A 526 -10.74 -2.09 -26.41
N GLY A 527 -9.90 -1.51 -25.54
CA GLY A 527 -10.07 -0.17 -25.01
C GLY A 527 -11.20 -0.05 -23.97
N ASP A 528 -11.86 -1.14 -23.60
CA ASP A 528 -12.95 -1.13 -22.61
C ASP A 528 -12.42 -1.37 -21.21
N ILE A 529 -12.40 -0.32 -20.39
CA ILE A 529 -11.94 -0.32 -18.99
C ILE A 529 -13.08 -0.42 -17.97
N HIS A 530 -14.26 -0.85 -18.37
CA HIS A 530 -15.42 -0.86 -17.47
C HIS A 530 -15.20 -1.73 -16.22
N HIS A 531 -14.40 -2.80 -16.29
CA HIS A 531 -14.05 -3.64 -15.15
C HIS A 531 -13.19 -2.89 -14.17
N GLN A 532 -12.14 -2.22 -14.64
CA GLN A 532 -11.22 -1.42 -13.83
C GLN A 532 -11.95 -0.24 -13.20
N LEU A 533 -12.79 0.44 -13.97
CA LEU A 533 -13.61 1.54 -13.48
C LEU A 533 -14.60 1.08 -12.38
N THR A 534 -15.29 -0.04 -12.61
CA THR A 534 -16.23 -0.62 -11.63
C THR A 534 -15.51 -1.03 -10.35
N MET A 535 -14.34 -1.64 -10.46
CA MET A 535 -13.57 -2.07 -9.30
C MET A 535 -13.01 -0.88 -8.50
N THR A 536 -12.47 0.13 -9.20
CA THR A 536 -11.97 1.36 -8.57
C THR A 536 -13.10 2.09 -7.81
N ASP A 537 -14.27 2.24 -8.43
CA ASP A 537 -15.43 2.86 -7.78
C ASP A 537 -15.90 2.03 -6.58
N ALA A 538 -15.98 0.70 -6.72
CA ALA A 538 -16.39 -0.19 -5.64
C ALA A 538 -15.44 -0.14 -4.44
N ILE A 539 -14.12 -0.09 -4.65
CA ILE A 539 -13.11 0.03 -3.59
C ILE A 539 -13.28 1.36 -2.85
N LEU A 540 -13.23 2.47 -3.58
CA LEU A 540 -13.26 3.80 -2.98
C LEU A 540 -14.61 4.10 -2.30
N HIS A 541 -15.72 3.68 -2.90
CA HIS A 541 -17.05 3.81 -2.29
C HIS A 541 -17.19 2.90 -1.06
N ALA A 542 -16.64 1.68 -1.08
CA ALA A 542 -16.62 0.81 0.07
C ALA A 542 -15.81 1.39 1.25
N MET A 543 -14.70 2.05 0.98
CA MET A 543 -13.95 2.80 2.00
C MET A 543 -14.77 3.93 2.61
N GLU A 544 -15.47 4.71 1.78
CA GLU A 544 -16.36 5.77 2.22
C GLU A 544 -17.49 5.23 3.12
N GLN A 545 -18.12 4.12 2.74
CA GLN A 545 -19.19 3.48 3.52
C GLN A 545 -18.72 2.80 4.80
N SER A 546 -17.46 2.39 4.87
CA SER A 546 -16.89 1.72 6.04
C SER A 546 -16.24 2.68 7.03
N GLY A 547 -16.01 3.94 6.65
CA GLY A 547 -15.25 4.90 7.42
C GLY A 547 -13.73 4.79 7.28
N ALA A 548 -13.21 3.90 6.42
CA ALA A 548 -11.79 3.79 6.08
C ALA A 548 -11.38 4.92 5.11
N LEU A 549 -11.44 6.16 5.58
CA LEU A 549 -11.37 7.36 4.74
C LEU A 549 -9.94 7.78 4.37
N ASN A 550 -8.92 7.24 5.07
CA ASN A 550 -7.52 7.50 4.79
C ASN A 550 -6.93 6.33 4.00
N TRP A 551 -6.21 6.63 2.93
CA TRP A 551 -5.62 5.59 2.09
C TRP A 551 -4.50 6.12 1.20
N THR A 552 -3.57 5.24 0.82
CA THR A 552 -2.61 5.40 -0.27
C THR A 552 -2.84 4.31 -1.32
N PHE A 553 -3.16 4.72 -2.55
CA PHE A 553 -3.50 3.80 -3.63
C PHE A 553 -2.23 3.26 -4.31
N TRP A 554 -2.15 1.98 -4.56
CA TRP A 554 -1.07 1.34 -5.30
C TRP A 554 -1.36 1.41 -6.79
N ASN A 555 -0.61 2.09 -7.67
CA ASN A 555 0.54 2.95 -7.43
C ASN A 555 0.63 4.06 -8.51
N LEU A 556 1.64 4.91 -8.42
CA LEU A 556 2.08 5.79 -9.49
C LEU A 556 3.41 5.26 -10.06
N THR A 557 3.42 4.78 -11.30
CA THR A 557 4.63 4.38 -12.03
C THR A 557 4.66 5.07 -13.38
N LEU A 558 5.62 5.96 -13.59
CA LEU A 558 5.73 6.75 -14.83
C LEU A 558 6.31 5.95 -15.98
N SER A 559 7.14 4.98 -15.68
CA SER A 559 7.71 4.04 -16.66
C SER A 559 6.72 2.97 -17.14
N HIS A 560 5.45 3.02 -16.64
CA HIS A 560 4.42 2.09 -17.06
C HIS A 560 4.25 2.08 -18.58
N SER A 561 4.34 0.91 -19.17
CA SER A 561 4.18 0.70 -20.62
C SER A 561 3.55 -0.65 -20.93
N THR A 562 2.64 -0.65 -21.89
CA THR A 562 2.03 -1.86 -22.46
C THR A 562 2.69 -2.31 -23.77
N LEU A 563 3.54 -1.46 -24.36
CA LEU A 563 4.19 -1.71 -25.66
C LEU A 563 5.18 -2.88 -25.64
N GLY A 564 5.47 -3.47 -24.50
CA GLY A 564 6.28 -4.69 -24.33
C GLY A 564 5.48 -5.91 -23.91
N THR A 565 4.12 -5.87 -23.94
CA THR A 565 3.32 -7.02 -23.52
C THR A 565 3.46 -8.19 -24.49
N PRO A 566 3.57 -9.42 -23.96
CA PRO A 566 3.90 -10.63 -24.72
C PRO A 566 2.87 -11.09 -25.76
N SER A 567 1.76 -10.38 -25.94
CA SER A 567 0.76 -10.75 -26.96
C SER A 567 1.24 -10.54 -28.39
N ALA A 568 2.33 -9.78 -28.59
CA ALA A 568 2.79 -9.46 -29.93
C ALA A 568 4.01 -10.27 -30.40
N VAL A 569 4.96 -10.61 -29.59
CA VAL A 569 6.09 -11.52 -29.94
C VAL A 569 6.86 -11.85 -28.67
N HIS A 570 6.86 -13.11 -28.25
CA HIS A 570 7.90 -13.65 -27.37
C HIS A 570 9.23 -13.68 -28.13
N ASN A 571 9.87 -12.55 -28.27
CA ASN A 571 11.30 -12.54 -28.53
C ASN A 571 11.98 -12.83 -27.19
N GLU A 572 12.81 -13.85 -27.16
CA GLU A 572 13.59 -14.32 -25.98
C GLU A 572 14.49 -13.23 -25.35
N THR A 573 14.44 -12.01 -25.86
CA THR A 573 15.24 -10.85 -25.44
C THR A 573 14.47 -9.76 -24.72
N SER A 574 13.12 -9.82 -24.61
CA SER A 574 12.36 -8.83 -23.86
C SER A 574 12.34 -9.18 -22.37
N SER A 575 12.92 -8.32 -21.55
CA SER A 575 12.89 -8.45 -20.10
C SER A 575 11.46 -8.32 -19.58
N PRO A 576 10.98 -9.21 -18.69
CA PRO A 576 9.69 -9.08 -18.00
C PRO A 576 9.60 -7.79 -17.17
N PHE A 577 10.73 -7.12 -16.93
CA PHE A 577 10.83 -5.83 -16.25
C PHE A 577 10.49 -4.61 -17.13
N GLN A 578 10.09 -4.79 -18.36
CA GLN A 578 9.79 -3.70 -19.31
C GLN A 578 8.30 -3.53 -19.60
N SER A 579 7.45 -4.42 -19.09
CA SER A 579 5.99 -4.33 -19.25
C SER A 579 5.29 -4.02 -17.94
N GLY A 580 4.11 -3.39 -18.03
CA GLY A 580 3.35 -2.97 -16.87
C GLY A 580 4.09 -1.89 -16.08
N ASP A 581 4.22 -2.07 -14.78
CA ASP A 581 4.87 -1.15 -13.84
C ASP A 581 6.40 -1.32 -13.79
N ALA A 582 6.97 -2.00 -14.77
CA ALA A 582 8.40 -2.33 -14.83
C ALA A 582 8.92 -3.13 -13.63
N TRP A 583 8.03 -3.86 -12.95
CA TRP A 583 8.35 -4.74 -11.83
C TRP A 583 7.49 -6.01 -11.87
N ASN A 584 8.13 -7.18 -11.98
CA ASN A 584 7.51 -8.52 -11.95
C ASN A 584 6.21 -8.66 -12.78
N SER A 585 6.13 -7.95 -13.92
CA SER A 585 4.92 -7.88 -14.74
C SER A 585 3.68 -7.43 -13.97
N GLU A 586 3.84 -6.66 -12.91
CA GLU A 586 2.75 -5.96 -12.26
C GLU A 586 2.20 -4.84 -13.15
N ASP A 587 0.91 -4.56 -12.98
CA ASP A 587 0.20 -3.58 -13.79
C ASP A 587 -0.90 -2.94 -12.95
N PHE A 588 -0.49 -2.02 -12.08
CA PHE A 588 -1.37 -1.32 -11.15
C PHE A 588 -1.33 0.20 -11.30
N SER A 589 -0.33 0.74 -12.04
CA SER A 589 -0.18 2.19 -12.13
C SER A 589 -1.47 2.88 -12.54
N ILE A 590 -1.86 3.91 -11.79
CA ILE A 590 -3.01 4.77 -12.13
C ILE A 590 -2.71 5.69 -13.31
N VAL A 591 -1.47 5.71 -13.77
CA VAL A 591 -1.02 6.50 -14.92
C VAL A 591 -0.44 5.59 -15.98
N SER A 592 -0.71 5.91 -17.23
CA SER A 592 -0.07 5.25 -18.37
C SER A 592 0.18 6.24 -19.48
N SER A 593 1.26 6.02 -20.22
CA SER A 593 1.50 6.70 -21.50
C SER A 593 0.79 6.04 -22.68
N ASP A 594 0.15 4.88 -22.46
CA ASP A 594 -0.58 4.14 -23.48
C ASP A 594 -1.93 4.79 -23.81
N PRO A 595 -2.13 5.31 -25.04
CA PRO A 595 -3.40 5.95 -25.43
C PRO A 595 -4.60 5.03 -25.31
N SER A 596 -4.44 3.73 -25.53
CA SER A 596 -5.55 2.75 -25.51
C SER A 596 -6.26 2.67 -24.14
N THR A 597 -5.57 3.02 -23.07
CA THR A 597 -6.12 2.98 -21.70
C THR A 597 -6.47 4.36 -21.12
N THR A 598 -6.06 5.44 -21.78
CA THR A 598 -6.20 6.82 -21.28
C THR A 598 -7.07 7.70 -22.16
N GLU A 599 -7.09 7.44 -23.48
CA GLU A 599 -7.93 8.13 -24.45
C GLU A 599 -9.16 7.28 -24.75
N LEU A 600 -10.10 7.23 -23.80
CA LEU A 600 -11.33 6.50 -24.02
C LEU A 600 -12.17 7.20 -25.08
N PRO A 601 -12.60 6.47 -26.13
CA PRO A 601 -13.69 6.96 -26.97
C PRO A 601 -14.91 7.14 -26.08
N LEU A 602 -15.38 8.35 -25.94
CA LEU A 602 -16.60 8.74 -25.19
C LEU A 602 -17.85 7.90 -25.56
N GLN A 603 -17.79 7.11 -26.61
CA GLN A 603 -18.86 6.27 -27.12
C GLN A 603 -19.05 4.93 -26.39
N ASN A 604 -18.01 4.35 -25.75
CA ASN A 604 -18.08 2.99 -25.23
C ASN A 604 -18.67 2.85 -23.81
N TYR A 605 -18.94 3.96 -23.12
CA TYR A 605 -19.56 3.91 -21.79
C TYR A 605 -21.07 3.65 -21.78
N THR A 606 -21.72 3.60 -22.92
CA THR A 606 -23.19 3.56 -23.00
C THR A 606 -23.79 2.20 -22.62
N ASP A 607 -23.06 1.11 -22.79
CA ASP A 607 -23.59 -0.25 -22.60
C ASP A 607 -23.33 -0.84 -21.20
N THR A 608 -22.57 -0.16 -20.35
CA THR A 608 -22.12 -0.74 -19.08
C THR A 608 -23.07 -0.53 -17.91
N GLY A 609 -24.19 0.20 -18.11
CA GLY A 609 -25.10 0.58 -17.02
C GLY A 609 -24.51 1.58 -16.02
N ILE A 610 -23.19 1.83 -16.05
CA ILE A 610 -22.60 3.05 -15.53
C ILE A 610 -22.86 4.08 -16.61
N ARG A 611 -23.83 4.94 -16.39
CA ARG A 611 -24.02 6.10 -17.27
C ARG A 611 -22.89 7.06 -16.97
N PRO A 612 -21.86 7.19 -17.83
CA PRO A 612 -20.83 8.16 -17.56
C PRO A 612 -21.46 9.53 -17.61
N HIS A 613 -21.17 10.34 -16.61
CA HIS A 613 -21.41 11.77 -16.64
C HIS A 613 -20.69 12.44 -17.82
N ASP A 614 -19.88 11.69 -18.54
CA ASP A 614 -19.03 12.08 -19.65
C ASP A 614 -19.72 12.16 -21.01
N ARG A 615 -21.01 11.88 -21.13
CA ARG A 615 -21.75 12.30 -22.31
C ARG A 615 -21.71 13.83 -22.37
N GLY A 616 -20.58 14.32 -22.84
CA GLY A 616 -20.38 15.74 -23.09
C GLY A 616 -19.54 16.48 -22.03
N ILE A 617 -18.30 16.01 -21.76
CA ILE A 617 -17.27 17.01 -21.57
C ILE A 617 -17.20 17.72 -22.93
N PRO A 618 -17.69 18.97 -23.09
CA PRO A 618 -17.55 19.66 -24.36
C PRO A 618 -16.08 19.63 -24.77
N LEU A 619 -15.79 19.48 -26.06
CA LEU A 619 -14.44 19.52 -26.60
C LEU A 619 -13.58 20.69 -26.05
N GLN A 620 -14.23 21.80 -25.72
CA GLN A 620 -13.63 22.96 -25.06
C GLN A 620 -13.13 22.66 -23.62
N ARG A 621 -13.74 21.72 -22.89
CA ARG A 621 -13.27 21.27 -21.56
C ARG A 621 -12.10 20.30 -21.67
N ALA A 622 -12.14 19.37 -22.61
CA ALA A 622 -11.03 18.47 -22.88
C ALA A 622 -9.76 19.25 -23.23
N ALA A 623 -9.87 20.34 -23.96
CA ALA A 623 -8.75 21.23 -24.29
C ALA A 623 -8.21 21.99 -23.04
N HIS A 624 -9.08 22.34 -22.09
CA HIS A 624 -8.64 23.11 -20.90
C HIS A 624 -8.06 22.22 -19.80
N PHE A 625 -8.49 20.97 -19.67
CA PHE A 625 -8.04 20.01 -18.65
C PHE A 625 -7.26 18.83 -19.22
N GLY A 626 -7.11 18.74 -20.55
CA GLY A 626 -6.47 17.60 -21.20
C GLY A 626 -5.08 17.29 -20.65
N ASP A 627 -4.31 18.32 -20.36
CA ASP A 627 -2.96 18.16 -19.77
C ASP A 627 -3.02 17.81 -18.29
N LEU A 628 -4.03 18.30 -17.54
CA LEU A 628 -4.13 18.05 -16.09
C LEU A 628 -4.40 16.58 -15.77
N TYR A 629 -5.29 15.94 -16.52
CA TYR A 629 -5.70 14.54 -16.30
C TYR A 629 -5.11 13.57 -17.32
N ARG A 630 -4.21 14.04 -18.18
CA ARG A 630 -3.59 13.23 -19.21
C ARG A 630 -2.88 12.02 -18.63
N GLY A 631 -3.17 10.83 -19.16
CA GLY A 631 -2.61 9.57 -18.69
C GLY A 631 -3.24 9.00 -17.42
N LEU A 632 -4.14 9.73 -16.74
CA LEU A 632 -4.83 9.20 -15.55
C LEU A 632 -5.87 8.15 -15.95
N ARG A 633 -5.70 6.95 -15.44
CA ARG A 633 -6.61 5.83 -15.63
C ARG A 633 -7.77 5.89 -14.62
N CYS A 634 -8.95 5.47 -15.01
CA CYS A 634 -10.17 5.51 -14.17
C CYS A 634 -10.46 6.87 -13.53
N ALA A 635 -10.11 7.98 -14.20
CA ALA A 635 -10.35 9.32 -13.69
C ALA A 635 -11.77 9.54 -13.12
N PRO A 636 -12.85 9.03 -13.75
CA PRO A 636 -14.20 9.17 -13.20
C PRO A 636 -14.38 8.58 -11.81
N ALA A 637 -13.77 7.42 -11.53
CA ALA A 637 -13.90 6.75 -10.23
C ALA A 637 -12.87 7.25 -9.22
N PHE A 638 -11.67 7.58 -9.69
CA PHE A 638 -10.53 7.95 -8.83
C PHE A 638 -10.63 9.38 -8.29
N LEU A 639 -11.05 10.34 -9.14
CA LEU A 639 -11.20 11.74 -8.77
C LEU A 639 -12.49 11.95 -7.98
N ARG A 640 -12.40 11.90 -6.66
CA ARG A 640 -13.58 12.00 -5.77
C ARG A 640 -13.50 13.23 -4.89
N PRO A 641 -14.62 13.98 -4.69
CA PRO A 641 -14.65 15.01 -3.68
C PRO A 641 -14.50 14.43 -2.29
N TYR A 642 -13.84 15.15 -1.39
CA TYR A 642 -13.69 14.76 0.02
C TYR A 642 -13.25 15.96 0.86
N PRO A 643 -13.57 15.99 2.17
CA PRO A 643 -13.05 17.01 3.07
C PRO A 643 -11.61 16.66 3.46
N PHE A 644 -10.64 17.49 3.13
CA PHE A 644 -9.27 17.27 3.61
C PHE A 644 -9.03 17.82 5.02
N ALA A 645 -9.89 18.75 5.51
CA ALA A 645 -9.93 19.18 6.90
C ALA A 645 -11.37 19.47 7.32
N THR A 646 -11.85 18.89 8.42
CA THR A 646 -13.25 18.99 8.88
C THR A 646 -13.32 19.53 10.29
N ALA A 647 -14.14 20.55 10.49
CA ALA A 647 -14.39 21.16 11.81
C ALA A 647 -15.28 20.31 12.72
N GLY A 648 -14.96 19.03 12.89
CA GLY A 648 -15.71 18.08 13.71
C GLY A 648 -15.45 16.62 13.33
N ALA A 649 -16.24 15.71 13.94
CA ALA A 649 -16.20 14.28 13.60
C ALA A 649 -16.98 14.02 12.32
N ILE A 650 -16.34 13.44 11.32
CA ILE A 650 -16.99 13.02 10.08
C ILE A 650 -17.95 11.88 10.39
N VAL A 651 -19.19 12.02 9.99
CA VAL A 651 -20.25 11.00 10.13
C VAL A 651 -20.52 10.34 8.79
N LYS A 652 -20.47 11.13 7.72
CA LYS A 652 -20.65 10.68 6.35
C LYS A 652 -19.75 11.49 5.43
N SER A 653 -19.05 10.81 4.51
CA SER A 653 -18.33 11.43 3.41
C SER A 653 -18.36 10.45 2.24
N GLU A 654 -19.31 10.60 1.34
CA GLU A 654 -19.60 9.66 0.26
C GLU A 654 -19.79 10.37 -1.08
N PHE A 655 -19.29 9.75 -2.13
CA PHE A 655 -19.50 10.19 -3.50
C PHE A 655 -20.14 9.09 -4.34
N SER A 656 -21.30 9.36 -4.91
CA SER A 656 -21.95 8.50 -5.89
C SER A 656 -21.54 8.92 -7.29
N LEU A 657 -20.76 8.06 -7.96
CA LEU A 657 -20.36 8.27 -9.35
C LEU A 657 -21.55 8.26 -10.30
N GLU A 658 -22.53 7.40 -10.06
CA GLU A 658 -23.70 7.21 -10.93
C GLU A 658 -24.52 8.50 -11.12
N ILE A 659 -24.74 9.24 -10.02
CA ILE A 659 -25.55 10.47 -10.03
C ILE A 659 -24.72 11.74 -9.81
N CYS A 660 -23.38 11.61 -9.77
CA CYS A 660 -22.44 12.70 -9.54
C CYS A 660 -22.80 13.54 -8.30
N ARG A 661 -23.03 12.85 -7.19
CA ARG A 661 -23.50 13.46 -5.94
C ARG A 661 -22.52 13.17 -4.82
N PHE A 662 -22.07 14.22 -4.17
CA PHE A 662 -21.25 14.18 -2.96
C PHE A 662 -22.06 14.57 -1.73
N GLU A 663 -21.90 13.82 -0.66
CA GLU A 663 -22.51 14.07 0.64
C GLU A 663 -21.45 14.12 1.74
N LEU A 664 -21.40 15.22 2.49
CA LEU A 664 -20.62 15.34 3.71
C LEU A 664 -21.54 15.67 4.89
N GLU A 665 -21.42 14.91 5.97
CA GLU A 665 -22.06 15.16 7.24
C GLU A 665 -21.02 15.06 8.36
N TYR A 666 -20.96 16.06 9.24
CA TYR A 666 -20.07 16.02 10.39
C TYR A 666 -20.75 16.54 11.66
N ARG A 667 -20.28 16.06 12.80
CA ARG A 667 -20.76 16.44 14.11
C ARG A 667 -19.79 17.42 14.77
N VAL A 668 -20.29 18.57 15.22
CA VAL A 668 -19.53 19.57 15.95
C VAL A 668 -19.06 18.99 17.30
N LEU A 669 -17.76 19.02 17.57
CA LEU A 669 -17.13 18.45 18.77
C LEU A 669 -16.85 19.48 19.85
N ARG A 670 -16.71 20.77 19.52
CA ARG A 670 -16.33 21.83 20.44
C ARG A 670 -17.30 23.00 20.35
N ALA A 671 -17.64 23.60 21.47
CA ALA A 671 -18.35 24.88 21.48
C ALA A 671 -17.39 26.00 21.06
N ALA A 672 -17.92 27.00 20.36
CA ALA A 672 -17.29 28.21 19.85
C ALA A 672 -15.74 28.30 19.92
N GLY A 673 -15.09 28.09 18.81
CA GLY A 673 -13.65 28.27 18.62
C GLY A 673 -13.34 29.43 17.67
N SER A 674 -12.07 29.57 17.30
CA SER A 674 -11.60 30.46 16.24
C SER A 674 -12.29 30.14 14.90
N VAL A 675 -12.13 31.01 13.90
CA VAL A 675 -12.65 30.74 12.55
C VAL A 675 -12.03 29.46 11.97
N ASP A 676 -10.73 29.25 12.20
CA ASP A 676 -10.01 28.08 11.69
C ASP A 676 -10.55 26.77 12.28
N GLU A 677 -10.81 26.72 13.58
CA GLU A 677 -11.42 25.56 14.26
C GLU A 677 -12.83 25.21 13.75
N ARG A 678 -13.53 26.17 13.14
CA ARG A 678 -14.88 26.03 12.59
C ARG A 678 -14.92 25.88 11.08
N THR A 679 -13.75 25.82 10.44
CA THR A 679 -13.61 25.74 8.99
C THR A 679 -13.49 24.29 8.54
N THR A 680 -14.29 23.93 7.55
CA THR A 680 -14.19 22.66 6.82
C THR A 680 -13.77 22.97 5.39
N ASP A 681 -12.65 22.40 4.97
CA ASP A 681 -12.09 22.55 3.63
C ASP A 681 -12.32 21.26 2.82
N ILE A 682 -12.93 21.37 1.65
CA ILE A 682 -13.37 20.25 0.80
C ILE A 682 -12.69 20.36 -0.57
N PHE A 683 -12.07 19.29 -1.02
CA PHE A 683 -11.61 19.14 -2.40
C PHE A 683 -12.82 18.83 -3.29
N ILE A 684 -12.97 19.58 -4.38
CA ILE A 684 -14.04 19.40 -5.37
C ILE A 684 -13.39 19.29 -6.75
N PRO A 685 -13.25 18.07 -7.30
CA PRO A 685 -12.54 17.87 -8.56
C PRO A 685 -13.27 18.56 -9.72
N ALA A 686 -12.53 19.37 -10.46
CA ALA A 686 -13.02 20.02 -11.65
C ALA A 686 -13.56 19.01 -12.68
N TYR A 687 -12.99 17.82 -12.71
CA TYR A 687 -13.40 16.71 -13.56
C TYR A 687 -14.92 16.47 -13.54
N HIS A 688 -15.53 16.45 -12.36
CA HIS A 688 -16.97 16.18 -12.19
C HIS A 688 -17.84 17.43 -12.24
N PHE A 689 -17.33 18.55 -11.76
CA PHE A 689 -18.19 19.71 -11.45
C PHE A 689 -17.99 20.90 -12.37
N TRP A 690 -16.85 21.01 -13.07
CA TRP A 690 -16.56 22.14 -13.94
C TRP A 690 -17.61 22.34 -15.05
N GLY A 691 -18.08 23.61 -15.18
CA GLY A 691 -19.05 24.03 -16.19
C GLY A 691 -20.41 23.32 -16.14
N ARG A 692 -20.70 22.62 -15.04
CA ARG A 692 -22.04 22.08 -14.76
C ARG A 692 -22.78 23.00 -13.81
N LYS A 693 -24.11 22.95 -13.85
CA LYS A 693 -24.94 23.51 -12.79
C LYS A 693 -24.86 22.56 -11.60
N VAL A 694 -24.40 23.05 -10.46
CA VAL A 694 -24.29 22.27 -9.23
C VAL A 694 -25.35 22.71 -8.25
N LEU A 695 -26.25 21.82 -7.88
CA LEU A 695 -27.17 22.04 -6.77
C LEU A 695 -26.42 21.77 -5.47
N ALA A 696 -26.25 22.79 -4.65
CA ALA A 696 -25.72 22.68 -3.30
C ALA A 696 -26.83 22.79 -2.27
N LYS A 697 -26.93 21.82 -1.38
CA LYS A 697 -27.81 21.84 -0.23
C LYS A 697 -26.99 21.87 1.05
N PHE A 698 -27.13 22.95 1.81
CA PHE A 698 -26.52 23.11 3.12
C PHE A 698 -27.56 22.89 4.20
N TRP A 699 -27.19 22.20 5.27
CA TRP A 699 -28.12 21.99 6.39
C TRP A 699 -27.41 21.91 7.72
N VAL A 700 -28.15 22.29 8.76
CA VAL A 700 -27.75 22.17 10.17
C VAL A 700 -28.89 21.54 10.95
N ARG A 701 -28.57 20.54 11.79
CA ARG A 701 -29.52 19.88 12.69
C ARG A 701 -29.06 20.04 14.14
N THR A 702 -29.92 20.54 14.99
CA THR A 702 -29.71 20.62 16.42
C THR A 702 -30.86 19.92 17.18
N LYS A 703 -30.61 19.46 18.40
CA LYS A 703 -31.64 18.80 19.22
C LYS A 703 -32.87 19.70 19.46
N ASP A 704 -32.65 20.99 19.64
CA ASP A 704 -33.70 21.92 20.06
C ASP A 704 -34.46 22.58 18.90
N LYS A 705 -33.85 22.70 17.73
CA LYS A 705 -34.40 23.47 16.59
C LYS A 705 -34.67 22.65 15.35
N GLY A 706 -34.48 21.31 15.41
CA GLY A 706 -34.67 20.42 14.26
C GLY A 706 -33.69 20.68 13.13
N VAL A 707 -34.11 20.42 11.89
CA VAL A 707 -33.30 20.60 10.66
C VAL A 707 -33.63 21.94 10.02
N ARG A 708 -32.61 22.73 9.70
CA ARG A 708 -32.69 23.92 8.82
C ARG A 708 -31.87 23.62 7.60
N ALA A 709 -32.42 23.80 6.41
CA ALA A 709 -31.75 23.53 5.15
C ALA A 709 -32.00 24.67 4.15
N GLU A 710 -31.04 24.88 3.29
CA GLU A 710 -31.12 25.84 2.17
C GLU A 710 -30.48 25.20 0.93
N GLU A 711 -31.09 25.43 -0.21
CA GLU A 711 -30.59 24.98 -1.50
C GLU A 711 -30.15 26.17 -2.35
N VAL A 712 -28.96 26.07 -2.92
CA VAL A 712 -28.35 27.10 -3.76
C VAL A 712 -27.87 26.49 -5.05
N LEU A 713 -28.20 27.13 -6.18
CA LEU A 713 -27.63 26.75 -7.47
C LEU A 713 -26.27 27.44 -7.66
N LEU A 714 -25.20 26.66 -7.58
CA LEU A 714 -23.85 27.14 -7.83
C LEU A 714 -23.59 27.16 -9.35
N LYS A 715 -23.07 28.28 -9.82
CA LYS A 715 -22.45 28.37 -11.14
C LYS A 715 -20.97 28.15 -10.98
N TRP A 716 -20.30 27.77 -12.07
CA TRP A 716 -18.84 27.49 -12.02
C TRP A 716 -17.97 28.76 -11.93
N ASP A 717 -18.40 29.76 -11.23
CA ASP A 717 -17.64 30.97 -10.97
C ASP A 717 -17.34 31.08 -9.48
N PHE A 718 -16.49 32.03 -9.10
CA PHE A 718 -16.27 32.34 -7.69
C PHE A 718 -17.59 32.80 -7.07
N LEU A 719 -18.05 32.08 -6.06
CA LEU A 719 -19.26 32.40 -5.32
C LEU A 719 -19.00 32.25 -3.82
N GLU A 720 -19.58 33.15 -3.05
CA GLU A 720 -19.67 33.04 -1.60
C GLU A 720 -21.08 33.37 -1.13
N GLY A 721 -21.46 32.86 0.03
CA GLY A 721 -22.78 33.13 0.60
C GLY A 721 -22.94 32.65 2.03
N ASP A 722 -23.99 33.14 2.66
CA ASP A 722 -24.43 32.68 3.96
C ASP A 722 -25.63 31.75 3.76
N ALA A 723 -25.48 30.48 4.11
CA ALA A 723 -26.59 29.51 4.06
C ALA A 723 -27.15 29.29 5.48
N VAL A 724 -28.48 29.35 5.61
CA VAL A 724 -29.21 28.94 6.82
C VAL A 724 -28.78 29.67 8.09
N ALA A 725 -28.30 30.90 8.02
CA ALA A 725 -27.83 31.71 9.17
C ALA A 725 -26.82 31.02 10.12
N ALA A 726 -26.29 29.85 9.74
CA ALA A 726 -25.43 29.02 10.56
C ALA A 726 -24.18 28.46 9.84
N VAL A 727 -24.12 28.60 8.51
CA VAL A 727 -22.97 28.15 7.69
C VAL A 727 -22.68 29.20 6.63
N ARG A 728 -21.47 29.76 6.65
CA ARG A 728 -20.92 30.52 5.53
C ARG A 728 -20.17 29.56 4.60
N TRP A 729 -20.28 29.79 3.32
CA TRP A 729 -19.58 28.97 2.33
C TRP A 729 -18.89 29.82 1.28
N LYS A 730 -17.80 29.29 0.76
CA LYS A 730 -17.02 29.88 -0.30
C LYS A 730 -16.65 28.78 -1.31
N TRP A 731 -16.95 29.01 -2.56
CA TRP A 731 -16.61 28.11 -3.66
C TRP A 731 -15.54 28.73 -4.50
N GLU A 732 -14.41 28.05 -4.67
CA GLU A 732 -13.27 28.50 -5.47
C GLU A 732 -12.95 27.46 -6.54
N CYS A 733 -13.38 27.70 -7.75
CA CYS A 733 -13.18 26.77 -8.87
C CYS A 733 -11.70 26.62 -9.28
N GLY A 734 -10.92 27.69 -9.26
CA GLY A 734 -9.50 27.65 -9.64
C GLY A 734 -8.64 26.79 -8.73
N SER A 735 -8.97 26.73 -7.44
CA SER A 735 -8.32 25.88 -6.45
C SER A 735 -9.03 24.52 -6.26
N GLN A 736 -10.08 24.24 -7.00
CA GLN A 736 -10.90 23.03 -6.86
C GLN A 736 -11.34 22.82 -5.40
N SER A 737 -11.77 23.87 -4.71
CA SER A 737 -12.08 23.80 -3.29
C SER A 737 -13.41 24.46 -2.92
N MET A 738 -14.01 23.93 -1.87
CA MET A 738 -15.11 24.56 -1.17
C MET A 738 -14.74 24.68 0.31
N ARG A 739 -14.95 25.88 0.85
CA ARG A 739 -14.76 26.14 2.28
C ARG A 739 -16.10 26.39 2.95
N LEU A 740 -16.35 25.71 4.07
CA LEU A 740 -17.51 25.90 4.92
C LEU A 740 -17.07 26.42 6.29
N VAL A 741 -17.72 27.44 6.80
CA VAL A 741 -17.48 27.95 8.17
C VAL A 741 -18.79 27.91 8.93
N HIS A 742 -18.91 27.03 9.89
CA HIS A 742 -20.11 26.98 10.72
C HIS A 742 -20.14 28.07 11.82
N ALA A 743 -21.33 28.48 12.23
CA ALA A 743 -21.51 29.55 13.21
C ALA A 743 -20.90 29.21 14.59
N ALA A 744 -20.32 30.20 15.26
CA ALA A 744 -19.73 30.05 16.59
C ALA A 744 -20.72 29.62 17.67
N GLY A 745 -22.03 29.89 17.50
CA GLY A 745 -23.08 29.52 18.43
C GLY A 745 -23.67 28.14 18.28
N LEU A 746 -23.11 27.27 17.40
CA LEU A 746 -23.61 25.91 17.31
C LEU A 746 -23.23 25.09 18.55
N PRO A 747 -24.21 24.36 19.13
CA PRO A 747 -23.92 23.53 20.31
C PRO A 747 -23.08 22.31 19.93
N VAL A 748 -22.31 21.80 20.89
CA VAL A 748 -21.66 20.49 20.78
C VAL A 748 -22.70 19.41 20.46
N GLY A 749 -22.39 18.56 19.49
CA GLY A 749 -23.32 17.53 18.99
C GLY A 749 -24.25 18.00 17.87
N ALA A 750 -24.21 19.28 17.46
CA ALA A 750 -24.92 19.73 16.27
C ALA A 750 -24.34 19.02 15.03
N MET A 751 -25.21 18.70 14.09
CA MET A 751 -24.83 18.10 12.81
C MET A 751 -24.83 19.19 11.73
N VAL A 752 -23.78 19.22 10.94
CA VAL A 752 -23.64 20.11 9.78
C VAL A 752 -23.43 19.26 8.55
N GLY A 753 -24.11 19.58 7.46
CA GLY A 753 -23.97 18.83 6.23
C GLY A 753 -24.03 19.68 4.97
N VAL A 754 -23.43 19.15 3.92
CA VAL A 754 -23.51 19.66 2.55
C VAL A 754 -23.73 18.50 1.58
N VAL A 755 -24.62 18.72 0.61
CA VAL A 755 -24.81 17.86 -0.55
C VAL A 755 -24.49 18.69 -1.78
N LEU A 756 -23.66 18.14 -2.67
CA LEU A 756 -23.36 18.74 -3.98
C LEU A 756 -23.76 17.74 -5.05
N GLU A 757 -24.61 18.17 -5.97
CA GLU A 757 -25.10 17.35 -7.07
C GLU A 757 -24.94 18.10 -8.39
N ALA A 758 -24.16 17.52 -9.31
CA ALA A 758 -23.96 18.09 -10.63
C ALA A 758 -25.11 17.67 -11.57
N ARG A 759 -25.86 18.64 -12.07
CA ARG A 759 -27.00 18.40 -12.95
C ARG A 759 -26.62 18.31 -14.43
N ARG A 760 -27.38 17.50 -15.19
CA ARG A 760 -27.24 17.37 -16.64
C ARG A 760 -28.07 18.49 -17.32
N GLU A 761 -27.60 18.99 -18.47
CA GLU A 761 -28.32 20.00 -19.23
C GLU A 761 -29.68 19.49 -19.77
N GLU A 762 -29.86 18.18 -19.94
CA GLU A 762 -31.11 17.58 -20.46
C GLU A 762 -32.21 17.44 -19.39
N GLU A 763 -31.91 17.48 -18.11
CA GLU A 763 -32.88 17.35 -17.01
C GLU A 763 -33.65 18.64 -16.73
N GLU A 764 -33.29 19.76 -17.36
CA GLU A 764 -34.07 21.01 -17.29
C GLU A 764 -35.46 20.94 -17.98
N LYS A 765 -35.71 19.92 -18.80
CA LYS A 765 -36.98 19.76 -19.52
C LYS A 765 -38.02 18.92 -18.78
N VAL A 766 -37.69 18.24 -17.73
CA VAL A 766 -38.62 17.49 -16.88
C VAL A 766 -38.98 18.37 -15.68
N GLY A 767 -40.18 18.85 -15.67
CA GLY A 767 -40.63 19.89 -14.76
C GLY A 767 -40.50 19.53 -13.27
N TRP A 768 -40.27 20.55 -12.48
CA TRP A 768 -40.17 20.58 -11.01
C TRP A 768 -41.26 19.76 -10.27
N ALA A 769 -42.38 19.46 -10.88
CA ALA A 769 -43.51 18.74 -10.29
C ALA A 769 -43.26 17.22 -10.11
N GLU A 770 -42.42 16.58 -10.93
CA GLU A 770 -42.09 15.15 -10.78
C GLU A 770 -41.00 14.89 -9.75
N MET A 771 -40.10 15.84 -9.58
CA MET A 771 -39.00 15.72 -8.63
C MET A 771 -39.50 15.81 -7.18
N ILE A 772 -40.48 16.62 -6.89
CA ILE A 772 -41.09 16.72 -5.54
C ILE A 772 -41.86 15.45 -5.19
N ARG A 773 -42.40 14.71 -6.13
CA ARG A 773 -43.13 13.45 -5.86
C ARG A 773 -42.20 12.28 -5.48
N SER A 774 -40.95 12.26 -5.95
CA SER A 774 -40.00 11.21 -5.59
C SER A 774 -39.32 11.38 -4.19
N TRP A 775 -39.59 12.52 -3.54
CA TRP A 775 -39.03 12.87 -2.21
C TRP A 775 -40.00 12.67 -1.06
N VAL A 776 -41.24 12.24 -1.34
CA VAL A 776 -42.32 12.04 -0.36
C VAL A 776 -42.65 10.55 -0.14
N VAL A 777 -41.95 9.63 -0.77
CA VAL A 777 -42.11 8.18 -0.51
C VAL A 777 -40.96 7.57 0.21
#